data_205a6999a0d66fc113d1ce2b4db7eaa2
#
_entry.id   205a6999a0d66fc113d1ce2b4db7eaa2
#
_cell.length_a   1.000
_cell.length_b   1.000
_cell.length_c   1.000
_cell.angle_alpha   90.00
_cell.angle_beta   90.00
_cell.angle_gamma   90.00
#
_symmetry.space_group_name_H-M   'P 1'
#
loop_
_entity.id
_entity.type
_entity.pdbx_description
1 polymer ?
#
loop_
_entity_poly.entity_id
_entity_poly.type
_entity_poly.pdbx_seq_one_letter_code
_entity_poly.pdbx_strand_id
1 'polypeptide(L)'
;EVTYAVVKPEDSEDRYLLAQARVGAYARELGEEPTVLDTYTGAELLGLRYLPPFPYFQQDASPNAFTVLSGDYVTTDDGTGIVHMAPAYGEEDKNVTDRAQITPVTPVDSKGRFDATVPDYEGQQVFDANAQIIKDLKNGTGAAGLNGAVLLRHETYDHSYPHCWRCRNPLIYRAVSSWFIKVTEFRDRMVQLNEQITWYPEHVKHGQFGKWLEGARDWSVSRNRYWGSPIPVWKSDDPAYPRIDVYGSLDELERDFGVRPTNLHRPYIDELTRPNPDDPTGKSTMRRIPDIFDVWFDSGSMPYAQVHYPFENAEWFEKHFPADFIVEYIGQTRGWFYVMHVLATALFDRPAFRTCVSHGIVLGNDGQKMSKSLRNYPDVNEVFDRDGSDAMRWFLMASPILRGGNLIVTEQGIREGVRQVILPLWNAWSFLQLYAPKPGTWRTDSKQVLDRYILAKLAQLRDDLTTSMDDCDVSVACEQLRQFTDALTNWYVRRSRSRFWEEDADAIDTLHTVLETTCRLAAPLLPMTTEVIWRGLTGERSVHLTDWVSESVLPADAALVAAMDEVRKVASTGSSLRKAKKLRVRLPLLKLTVAVPDPKRLEPYTALIADELNVKSVELTDDIAAYGKFELTVNARVAGPRLGKDVQTVIRAVKSGDWAQQADGTVVAAGITLREGEFDSKLVAAEPDSTAALPEGGGLVILDDTVTEELEAEGWARDLIRELQDLRKSTGLEVSDRIEVVLEVPAVHRAWAERHRELISGEILATTLDIAEAGPDTRTPATALGDGVRVSLKKAAG
;
A
#
# COMPACT_ATOMS: atom_id res chain seq x y z
N GLU A 1 -32.99 -17.21 28.64
CA GLU A 1 -33.00 -18.48 27.89
C GLU A 1 -32.11 -19.55 28.55
N VAL A 2 -31.08 -19.14 29.36
CA VAL A 2 -30.20 -20.08 30.05
C VAL A 2 -30.96 -20.77 31.20
N THR A 3 -30.82 -22.08 31.29
CA THR A 3 -31.34 -22.85 32.44
C THR A 3 -30.25 -22.95 33.51
N TYR A 4 -30.62 -22.68 34.76
CA TYR A 4 -29.74 -22.77 35.91
C TYR A 4 -30.23 -23.92 36.83
N ALA A 5 -29.28 -24.61 37.42
CA ALA A 5 -29.57 -25.72 38.37
C ALA A 5 -29.07 -25.35 39.75
N VAL A 6 -29.89 -25.68 40.76
CA VAL A 6 -29.46 -25.73 42.14
C VAL A 6 -28.95 -27.14 42.40
N VAL A 7 -27.68 -27.29 42.67
CA VAL A 7 -27.03 -28.59 42.87
C VAL A 7 -26.46 -28.72 44.27
N LYS A 8 -26.53 -29.91 44.79
CA LYS A 8 -25.94 -30.32 46.07
C LYS A 8 -24.79 -31.30 45.77
N PRO A 9 -23.54 -31.02 46.21
CA PRO A 9 -22.44 -31.95 46.09
C PRO A 9 -22.71 -33.27 46.82
N GLU A 10 -22.04 -34.32 46.40
CA GLU A 10 -22.20 -35.65 47.02
C GLU A 10 -21.82 -35.67 48.51
N ASP A 11 -20.78 -34.95 48.88
CA ASP A 11 -20.18 -34.98 50.24
C ASP A 11 -20.47 -33.71 51.06
N SER A 12 -21.43 -32.86 50.65
CA SER A 12 -21.75 -31.61 51.34
C SER A 12 -23.24 -31.33 51.40
N GLU A 13 -23.68 -30.59 52.44
CA GLU A 13 -25.04 -30.05 52.51
C GLU A 13 -25.19 -28.68 51.83
N ASP A 14 -24.10 -28.17 51.33
CA ASP A 14 -24.10 -26.90 50.62
C ASP A 14 -24.87 -27.00 49.28
N ARG A 15 -25.42 -25.87 48.87
CA ARG A 15 -26.18 -25.78 47.62
C ARG A 15 -25.54 -24.71 46.73
N TYR A 16 -25.34 -25.06 45.47
CA TYR A 16 -24.75 -24.17 44.48
C TYR A 16 -25.71 -23.91 43.34
N LEU A 17 -25.83 -22.66 42.92
CA LEU A 17 -26.59 -22.25 41.75
C LEU A 17 -25.63 -21.92 40.62
N LEU A 18 -25.71 -22.64 39.53
CA LEU A 18 -24.94 -22.39 38.32
C LEU A 18 -25.70 -22.82 37.06
N ALA A 19 -25.25 -22.40 35.89
CA ALA A 19 -25.86 -22.83 34.63
C ALA A 19 -25.82 -24.38 34.53
N GLN A 20 -26.95 -25.00 34.22
CA GLN A 20 -27.08 -26.45 34.12
C GLN A 20 -26.06 -27.06 33.17
N ALA A 21 -25.81 -26.38 32.04
CA ALA A 21 -24.79 -26.77 31.05
C ALA A 21 -23.37 -26.80 31.63
N ARG A 22 -23.12 -26.11 32.74
CA ARG A 22 -21.79 -26.01 33.38
C ARG A 22 -21.58 -26.98 34.53
N VAL A 23 -22.59 -27.66 34.99
CA VAL A 23 -22.49 -28.58 36.15
C VAL A 23 -21.36 -29.60 35.94
N GLY A 24 -21.29 -30.27 34.80
CA GLY A 24 -20.26 -31.28 34.51
C GLY A 24 -18.83 -30.69 34.47
N ALA A 25 -18.65 -29.41 34.16
CA ALA A 25 -17.33 -28.76 34.19
C ALA A 25 -16.78 -28.57 35.62
N TYR A 26 -17.63 -28.69 36.62
CA TYR A 26 -17.31 -28.60 38.06
C TYR A 26 -17.36 -29.94 38.79
N ALA A 27 -17.26 -31.07 38.08
CA ALA A 27 -17.30 -32.42 38.66
C ALA A 27 -16.26 -32.65 39.78
N ARG A 28 -15.11 -31.99 39.68
CA ARG A 28 -14.06 -32.05 40.70
C ARG A 28 -14.52 -31.50 42.07
N GLU A 29 -15.30 -30.41 42.04
CA GLU A 29 -15.76 -29.69 43.23
C GLU A 29 -17.14 -30.15 43.70
N LEU A 30 -17.99 -30.60 42.79
CA LEU A 30 -19.38 -30.95 43.04
C LEU A 30 -19.63 -32.44 43.10
N GLY A 31 -18.66 -33.30 42.73
CA GLY A 31 -18.82 -34.74 42.50
C GLY A 31 -19.22 -35.02 41.05
N GLU A 32 -19.04 -36.26 40.61
CA GLU A 32 -19.36 -36.68 39.23
C GLU A 32 -20.86 -36.62 38.94
N GLU A 33 -21.70 -36.94 39.99
CA GLU A 33 -23.15 -36.96 39.87
C GLU A 33 -23.82 -36.16 41.00
N PRO A 34 -23.62 -34.82 41.07
CA PRO A 34 -24.22 -34.01 42.11
C PRO A 34 -25.74 -34.03 42.00
N THR A 35 -26.42 -34.01 43.11
CA THR A 35 -27.90 -34.03 43.15
C THR A 35 -28.44 -32.67 42.67
N VAL A 36 -29.18 -32.65 41.56
CA VAL A 36 -29.95 -31.49 41.12
C VAL A 36 -31.22 -31.42 41.96
N LEU A 37 -31.32 -30.37 42.78
CA LEU A 37 -32.44 -30.15 43.68
C LEU A 37 -33.60 -29.42 42.99
N ASP A 38 -33.25 -28.47 42.11
CA ASP A 38 -34.23 -27.64 41.41
C ASP A 38 -33.59 -27.02 40.16
N THR A 39 -34.41 -26.50 39.23
CA THR A 39 -33.99 -25.82 38.05
C THR A 39 -34.81 -24.56 37.80
N TYR A 40 -34.14 -23.51 37.31
CA TYR A 40 -34.74 -22.21 37.01
C TYR A 40 -34.28 -21.70 35.66
N THR A 41 -35.14 -20.94 34.99
CA THR A 41 -34.71 -20.11 33.87
C THR A 41 -34.05 -18.86 34.40
N GLY A 42 -33.18 -18.23 33.57
CA GLY A 42 -32.58 -16.94 33.97
C GLY A 42 -33.62 -15.87 34.30
N ALA A 43 -34.78 -15.88 33.62
CA ALA A 43 -35.88 -14.95 33.87
C ALA A 43 -36.48 -15.12 35.28
N GLU A 44 -36.56 -16.33 35.82
CA GLU A 44 -37.07 -16.62 37.15
C GLU A 44 -36.10 -16.20 38.27
N LEU A 45 -34.82 -16.06 37.96
CA LEU A 45 -33.80 -15.59 38.89
C LEU A 45 -33.70 -14.05 38.99
N LEU A 46 -34.31 -13.31 38.08
CA LEU A 46 -34.22 -11.86 38.07
C LEU A 46 -34.86 -11.27 39.33
N GLY A 47 -34.13 -10.34 39.94
CA GLY A 47 -34.57 -9.69 41.18
C GLY A 47 -34.29 -10.49 42.48
N LEU A 48 -33.71 -11.71 42.36
CA LEU A 48 -33.25 -12.43 43.52
C LEU A 48 -32.14 -11.65 44.22
N ARG A 49 -32.24 -11.50 45.53
CA ARG A 49 -31.27 -10.78 46.36
C ARG A 49 -30.27 -11.75 46.98
N TYR A 50 -29.02 -11.30 47.12
CA TYR A 50 -27.95 -12.08 47.74
C TYR A 50 -27.12 -11.22 48.68
N LEU A 51 -26.40 -11.86 49.60
CA LEU A 51 -25.37 -11.22 50.41
C LEU A 51 -24.06 -11.15 49.60
N PRO A 52 -23.42 -9.98 49.49
CA PRO A 52 -22.14 -9.87 48.76
C PRO A 52 -21.04 -10.67 49.46
N PRO A 53 -20.06 -11.20 48.74
CA PRO A 53 -18.91 -11.89 49.33
C PRO A 53 -18.13 -11.02 50.34
N PHE A 54 -18.11 -9.72 50.12
CA PHE A 54 -17.52 -8.71 50.99
C PHE A 54 -18.59 -7.68 51.41
N PRO A 55 -18.78 -7.41 52.71
CA PRO A 55 -19.88 -6.56 53.20
C PRO A 55 -19.58 -5.06 53.19
N TYR A 56 -18.43 -4.58 52.70
CA TYR A 56 -17.99 -3.21 52.82
C TYR A 56 -19.02 -2.15 52.41
N PHE A 57 -19.83 -2.42 51.36
CA PHE A 57 -20.82 -1.49 50.84
C PHE A 57 -22.27 -1.90 51.10
N GLN A 58 -22.49 -2.93 51.96
CA GLN A 58 -23.80 -3.52 52.11
C GLN A 58 -24.82 -2.53 52.74
N GLN A 59 -24.36 -1.59 53.56
CA GLN A 59 -25.24 -0.61 54.23
C GLN A 59 -25.45 0.66 53.40
N ASP A 60 -24.45 1.05 52.56
CA ASP A 60 -24.44 2.31 51.86
C ASP A 60 -24.77 2.16 50.37
N ALA A 61 -25.06 0.95 49.92
CA ALA A 61 -25.38 0.67 48.52
C ALA A 61 -26.76 1.13 48.10
N SER A 62 -26.96 1.39 46.83
CA SER A 62 -28.26 1.65 46.24
C SER A 62 -29.27 0.54 46.59
N PRO A 63 -30.57 0.85 46.74
CA PRO A 63 -31.59 -0.13 47.13
C PRO A 63 -31.66 -1.36 46.21
N ASN A 64 -31.28 -1.23 44.95
CA ASN A 64 -31.27 -2.29 43.94
C ASN A 64 -29.93 -3.07 43.84
N ALA A 65 -28.92 -2.68 44.64
CA ALA A 65 -27.65 -3.39 44.66
C ALA A 65 -27.81 -4.81 45.23
N PHE A 66 -26.85 -5.69 44.93
CA PHE A 66 -26.84 -7.08 45.36
C PHE A 66 -28.07 -7.86 44.89
N THR A 67 -28.49 -7.66 43.66
CA THR A 67 -29.65 -8.26 43.01
C THR A 67 -29.21 -8.89 41.69
N VAL A 68 -29.79 -10.04 41.37
CA VAL A 68 -29.54 -10.68 40.05
C VAL A 68 -30.18 -9.86 38.94
N LEU A 69 -29.37 -9.52 37.94
CA LEU A 69 -29.74 -8.71 36.79
C LEU A 69 -29.55 -9.49 35.48
N SER A 70 -30.19 -9.05 34.40
CA SER A 70 -30.00 -9.62 33.07
C SER A 70 -28.78 -8.99 32.41
N GLY A 71 -27.84 -9.81 31.93
CA GLY A 71 -26.68 -9.41 31.12
C GLY A 71 -26.60 -10.21 29.83
N ASP A 72 -26.84 -9.57 28.69
CA ASP A 72 -26.87 -10.22 27.39
C ASP A 72 -25.49 -10.76 26.92
N TYR A 73 -24.43 -10.34 27.60
CA TYR A 73 -23.04 -10.79 27.33
C TYR A 73 -22.64 -12.03 28.13
N VAL A 74 -23.51 -12.54 29.03
CA VAL A 74 -23.21 -13.72 29.81
C VAL A 74 -23.41 -14.97 28.97
N THR A 75 -22.37 -15.79 28.88
CA THR A 75 -22.35 -17.05 28.12
C THR A 75 -22.25 -18.25 29.05
N THR A 76 -22.45 -19.43 28.50
CA THR A 76 -22.25 -20.72 29.19
C THR A 76 -21.04 -21.49 28.66
N ASP A 77 -20.16 -20.82 27.95
CA ASP A 77 -18.96 -21.42 27.34
C ASP A 77 -17.87 -21.65 28.41
N ASP A 78 -17.77 -20.73 29.35
CA ASP A 78 -16.84 -20.78 30.48
C ASP A 78 -17.51 -20.36 31.80
N GLY A 79 -16.75 -20.37 32.89
CA GLY A 79 -17.26 -19.99 34.23
C GLY A 79 -18.48 -20.78 34.70
N THR A 80 -19.34 -20.14 35.52
CA THR A 80 -20.55 -20.72 36.09
C THR A 80 -21.84 -20.33 35.36
N GLY A 81 -21.75 -19.44 34.33
CA GLY A 81 -22.92 -18.83 33.72
C GLY A 81 -23.57 -17.72 34.55
N ILE A 82 -22.98 -17.36 35.70
CA ILE A 82 -23.34 -16.21 36.53
C ILE A 82 -22.09 -15.35 36.68
N VAL A 83 -22.19 -14.04 36.36
CA VAL A 83 -21.07 -13.13 36.35
C VAL A 83 -21.25 -12.06 37.44
N HIS A 84 -20.16 -11.77 38.17
CA HIS A 84 -20.13 -10.63 39.09
C HIS A 84 -20.03 -9.33 38.30
N MET A 85 -20.84 -8.35 38.62
CA MET A 85 -20.84 -7.04 37.98
C MET A 85 -20.24 -5.97 38.90
N ALA A 86 -19.29 -5.19 38.33
CA ALA A 86 -18.63 -4.08 39.01
C ALA A 86 -18.83 -2.77 38.22
N PRO A 87 -19.88 -1.97 38.51
CA PRO A 87 -20.29 -0.83 37.67
C PRO A 87 -19.22 0.23 37.45
N ALA A 88 -18.28 0.38 38.37
CA ALA A 88 -17.17 1.34 38.20
C ALA A 88 -15.95 0.78 37.42
N TYR A 89 -15.93 -0.51 37.06
CA TYR A 89 -14.75 -1.20 36.55
C TYR A 89 -15.00 -2.04 35.28
N GLY A 90 -16.23 -2.01 34.75
CA GLY A 90 -16.61 -2.63 33.47
C GLY A 90 -17.64 -1.78 32.72
N GLU A 91 -17.47 -1.61 31.41
CA GLU A 91 -18.39 -0.83 30.58
C GLU A 91 -19.76 -1.52 30.46
N GLU A 92 -19.74 -2.82 30.21
CA GLU A 92 -20.96 -3.64 30.10
C GLU A 92 -21.69 -3.73 31.43
N ASP A 93 -20.96 -3.92 32.53
CA ASP A 93 -21.48 -3.91 33.88
C ASP A 93 -22.16 -2.59 34.21
N LYS A 94 -21.49 -1.46 33.85
CA LYS A 94 -22.06 -0.12 34.05
C LYS A 94 -23.36 0.08 33.29
N ASN A 95 -23.43 -0.34 32.03
CA ASN A 95 -24.64 -0.22 31.24
C ASN A 95 -25.83 -0.99 31.83
N VAL A 96 -25.59 -2.19 32.36
CA VAL A 96 -26.63 -2.99 33.01
C VAL A 96 -27.07 -2.37 34.37
N THR A 97 -26.11 -1.96 35.18
CA THR A 97 -26.37 -1.40 36.51
C THR A 97 -26.96 0.01 36.46
N ASP A 98 -26.63 0.83 35.44
CA ASP A 98 -27.27 2.14 35.21
C ASP A 98 -28.78 1.95 34.91
N ARG A 99 -29.14 0.98 34.08
CA ARG A 99 -30.55 0.62 33.81
C ARG A 99 -31.28 0.17 35.09
N ALA A 100 -30.56 -0.49 35.99
CA ALA A 100 -31.08 -0.91 37.28
C ALA A 100 -31.01 0.18 38.36
N GLN A 101 -30.54 1.37 38.04
CA GLN A 101 -30.38 2.52 38.95
C GLN A 101 -29.43 2.22 40.13
N ILE A 102 -28.37 1.48 39.90
CA ILE A 102 -27.35 1.17 40.91
C ILE A 102 -26.21 2.17 40.81
N THR A 103 -25.97 2.92 41.85
CA THR A 103 -24.87 3.88 41.92
C THR A 103 -23.52 3.17 42.03
N PRO A 104 -22.54 3.48 41.14
CA PRO A 104 -21.20 2.92 41.22
C PRO A 104 -20.48 3.30 42.51
N VAL A 105 -19.76 2.36 43.10
CA VAL A 105 -18.82 2.60 44.21
C VAL A 105 -17.39 2.55 43.64
N THR A 106 -16.51 3.44 44.11
CA THR A 106 -15.15 3.61 43.60
C THR A 106 -14.11 3.51 44.72
N PRO A 107 -13.88 2.30 45.31
CA PRO A 107 -12.98 2.08 46.44
C PRO A 107 -11.49 2.12 46.08
N VAL A 108 -11.12 2.63 44.89
CA VAL A 108 -9.76 2.64 44.41
C VAL A 108 -9.34 4.09 44.09
N ASP A 109 -8.21 4.51 44.64
CA ASP A 109 -7.66 5.83 44.49
C ASP A 109 -7.04 6.07 43.07
N SER A 110 -6.54 7.26 42.85
CA SER A 110 -5.87 7.62 41.56
C SER A 110 -4.58 6.85 41.27
N LYS A 111 -4.00 6.15 42.25
CA LYS A 111 -2.80 5.31 42.14
C LYS A 111 -3.14 3.81 41.98
N GLY A 112 -4.43 3.47 41.90
CA GLY A 112 -4.86 2.09 41.80
C GLY A 112 -4.79 1.33 43.13
N ARG A 113 -4.90 2.03 44.26
CA ARG A 113 -4.86 1.43 45.63
C ARG A 113 -6.21 1.49 46.26
N PHE A 114 -6.55 0.45 47.05
CA PHE A 114 -7.74 0.48 47.86
C PHE A 114 -7.68 1.62 48.89
N ASP A 115 -8.77 2.34 49.01
CA ASP A 115 -8.97 3.41 49.99
C ASP A 115 -9.52 2.87 51.31
N ALA A 116 -9.78 3.76 52.28
CA ALA A 116 -10.27 3.42 53.63
C ALA A 116 -11.69 2.77 53.63
N THR A 117 -12.42 2.79 52.52
CA THR A 117 -13.73 2.11 52.43
C THR A 117 -13.59 0.58 52.32
N VAL A 118 -12.37 0.10 52.05
CA VAL A 118 -11.99 -1.31 52.02
C VAL A 118 -10.85 -1.55 53.02
N PRO A 119 -11.14 -1.52 54.33
CA PRO A 119 -10.11 -1.44 55.35
C PRO A 119 -9.12 -2.63 55.40
N ASP A 120 -9.57 -3.84 55.01
CA ASP A 120 -8.69 -5.02 55.01
C ASP A 120 -7.55 -4.94 53.99
N TYR A 121 -7.73 -4.15 52.94
CA TYR A 121 -6.77 -4.00 51.83
C TYR A 121 -6.35 -2.56 51.59
N GLU A 122 -6.66 -1.64 52.53
CA GLU A 122 -6.32 -0.21 52.42
C GLU A 122 -4.87 0.01 52.09
N GLY A 123 -4.61 0.89 51.11
CA GLY A 123 -3.28 1.25 50.61
C GLY A 123 -2.59 0.23 49.74
N GLN A 124 -3.13 -0.99 49.58
CA GLN A 124 -2.58 -2.00 48.67
C GLN A 124 -3.00 -1.71 47.25
N GLN A 125 -2.07 -1.89 46.31
CA GLN A 125 -2.36 -1.83 44.90
C GLN A 125 -3.23 -3.03 44.49
N VAL A 126 -4.22 -2.83 43.63
CA VAL A 126 -5.27 -3.85 43.36
C VAL A 126 -4.72 -5.18 42.86
N PHE A 127 -3.66 -5.17 42.02
CA PHE A 127 -3.05 -6.41 41.54
C PHE A 127 -2.24 -7.12 42.64
N ASP A 128 -1.59 -6.34 43.52
CA ASP A 128 -0.84 -6.90 44.66
C ASP A 128 -1.77 -7.52 45.71
N ALA A 129 -2.96 -6.95 45.92
CA ALA A 129 -3.98 -7.43 46.84
C ALA A 129 -4.61 -8.76 46.40
N ASN A 130 -4.59 -9.13 45.10
CA ASN A 130 -5.23 -10.34 44.57
C ASN A 130 -4.85 -11.60 45.35
N ALA A 131 -3.59 -11.80 45.65
CA ALA A 131 -3.10 -12.98 46.37
C ALA A 131 -3.70 -13.08 47.77
N GLN A 132 -3.84 -11.97 48.51
CA GLN A 132 -4.42 -11.93 49.84
C GLN A 132 -5.93 -12.10 49.76
N ILE A 133 -6.63 -11.48 48.85
CA ILE A 133 -8.08 -11.62 48.63
C ILE A 133 -8.44 -13.09 48.33
N ILE A 134 -7.70 -13.76 47.47
CA ILE A 134 -7.89 -15.18 47.14
C ILE A 134 -7.70 -16.04 48.40
N LYS A 135 -6.66 -15.74 49.20
CA LYS A 135 -6.40 -16.48 50.44
C LYS A 135 -7.52 -16.28 51.48
N ASP A 136 -8.03 -15.06 51.60
CA ASP A 136 -9.11 -14.74 52.55
C ASP A 136 -10.41 -15.39 52.13
N LEU A 137 -10.77 -15.38 50.84
CA LEU A 137 -11.90 -16.11 50.30
C LEU A 137 -11.76 -17.63 50.51
N LYS A 138 -10.57 -18.20 50.38
CA LYS A 138 -10.30 -19.62 50.54
C LYS A 138 -10.42 -20.09 51.98
N ASN A 139 -10.04 -19.23 52.92
CA ASN A 139 -10.00 -19.55 54.31
C ASN A 139 -11.22 -19.01 55.11
N GLY A 140 -12.06 -18.19 54.45
CA GLY A 140 -13.17 -17.53 55.14
C GLY A 140 -12.68 -16.55 56.22
N THR A 141 -11.55 -15.85 55.97
CA THR A 141 -10.92 -14.90 56.90
C THR A 141 -11.23 -13.46 56.58
N GLY A 142 -11.09 -12.56 57.54
CA GLY A 142 -11.40 -11.14 57.36
C GLY A 142 -12.85 -10.88 56.98
N ALA A 143 -13.10 -9.85 56.21
CA ALA A 143 -14.44 -9.49 55.75
C ALA A 143 -15.09 -10.58 54.88
N ALA A 144 -14.30 -11.39 54.15
CA ALA A 144 -14.81 -12.50 53.34
C ALA A 144 -15.59 -13.56 54.15
N GLY A 145 -15.21 -13.75 55.41
CA GLY A 145 -15.90 -14.72 56.29
C GLY A 145 -17.21 -14.22 56.89
N LEU A 146 -17.46 -12.88 56.89
CA LEU A 146 -18.61 -12.31 57.60
C LEU A 146 -19.96 -12.67 56.96
N ASN A 147 -20.02 -12.80 55.64
CA ASN A 147 -21.23 -13.18 54.90
C ASN A 147 -21.18 -14.64 54.43
N GLY A 148 -20.24 -15.45 54.91
CA GLY A 148 -20.12 -16.87 54.56
C GLY A 148 -19.66 -17.08 53.11
N ALA A 149 -18.82 -16.19 52.57
CA ALA A 149 -18.30 -16.37 51.22
C ALA A 149 -17.48 -17.67 51.10
N VAL A 150 -17.72 -18.41 50.03
CA VAL A 150 -17.05 -19.68 49.72
C VAL A 150 -16.37 -19.58 48.37
N LEU A 151 -15.07 -19.85 48.32
CA LEU A 151 -14.33 -20.00 47.08
C LEU A 151 -14.45 -21.44 46.58
N LEU A 152 -15.27 -21.68 45.58
CA LEU A 152 -15.47 -23.00 44.99
C LEU A 152 -14.25 -23.44 44.16
N ARG A 153 -13.79 -22.57 43.26
CA ARG A 153 -12.66 -22.83 42.34
C ARG A 153 -11.84 -21.58 42.13
N HIS A 154 -10.55 -21.76 42.02
CA HIS A 154 -9.59 -20.75 41.53
C HIS A 154 -8.75 -21.36 40.42
N GLU A 155 -8.70 -20.67 39.28
CA GLU A 155 -7.92 -21.06 38.11
C GLU A 155 -7.16 -19.85 37.56
N THR A 156 -6.01 -20.12 36.97
CA THR A 156 -5.25 -19.13 36.20
C THR A 156 -5.37 -19.50 34.73
N TYR A 157 -5.66 -18.54 33.90
CA TYR A 157 -5.69 -18.72 32.44
C TYR A 157 -5.08 -17.54 31.74
N ASP A 158 -4.47 -17.82 30.55
CA ASP A 158 -3.87 -16.79 29.73
C ASP A 158 -4.92 -16.15 28.83
N HIS A 159 -4.99 -14.83 28.86
CA HIS A 159 -5.87 -14.04 27.99
C HIS A 159 -5.25 -12.70 27.64
N SER A 160 -5.75 -12.06 26.57
CA SER A 160 -5.35 -10.71 26.20
C SER A 160 -5.73 -9.72 27.28
N TYR A 161 -4.80 -8.91 27.73
CA TYR A 161 -5.03 -7.85 28.69
C TYR A 161 -4.33 -6.54 28.27
N PRO A 162 -4.99 -5.38 28.34
CA PRO A 162 -4.40 -4.12 27.92
C PRO A 162 -3.31 -3.67 28.88
N HIS A 163 -2.16 -3.28 28.29
CA HIS A 163 -1.02 -2.74 29.01
C HIS A 163 -0.71 -1.33 28.55
N CYS A 164 -0.17 -0.52 29.46
CA CYS A 164 0.32 0.82 29.11
C CYS A 164 1.42 0.72 28.03
N TRP A 165 1.24 1.40 26.92
CA TRP A 165 2.21 1.41 25.81
C TRP A 165 3.57 1.95 26.23
N ARG A 166 3.65 2.76 27.29
CA ARG A 166 4.87 3.41 27.75
C ARG A 166 5.59 2.61 28.84
N CYS A 167 4.92 2.28 29.93
CA CYS A 167 5.54 1.60 31.06
C CYS A 167 5.29 0.08 31.10
N ARG A 168 4.47 -0.44 30.18
CA ARG A 168 4.13 -1.87 30.06
C ARG A 168 3.36 -2.46 31.25
N ASN A 169 2.97 -1.66 32.21
CA ASN A 169 2.14 -2.13 33.33
C ASN A 169 0.70 -2.41 32.86
N PRO A 170 0.01 -3.37 33.46
CA PRO A 170 -1.41 -3.63 33.18
C PRO A 170 -2.26 -2.41 33.51
N LEU A 171 -3.28 -2.17 32.69
CA LEU A 171 -4.22 -1.06 32.92
C LEU A 171 -5.33 -1.46 33.88
N ILE A 172 -5.92 -0.47 34.55
CA ILE A 172 -7.13 -0.65 35.37
C ILE A 172 -8.30 0.03 34.66
N TYR A 173 -9.38 -0.70 34.41
CA TYR A 173 -10.64 -0.09 34.01
C TYR A 173 -11.25 0.62 35.21
N ARG A 174 -11.62 1.88 35.01
CA ARG A 174 -12.22 2.70 36.10
C ARG A 174 -13.16 3.74 35.50
N ALA A 175 -14.33 3.86 36.05
CA ALA A 175 -15.24 4.96 35.74
C ALA A 175 -14.68 6.29 36.25
N VAL A 176 -14.57 7.25 35.35
CA VAL A 176 -14.10 8.61 35.63
C VAL A 176 -15.09 9.60 35.03
N SER A 177 -15.23 10.76 35.67
CA SER A 177 -15.99 11.86 35.09
C SER A 177 -15.32 12.32 33.80
N SER A 178 -16.06 12.42 32.71
CA SER A 178 -15.55 12.79 31.38
C SER A 178 -16.49 13.72 30.67
N TRP A 179 -15.94 14.52 29.77
CA TRP A 179 -16.69 15.33 28.84
C TRP A 179 -16.78 14.65 27.51
N PHE A 180 -17.94 14.68 26.87
CA PHE A 180 -18.21 13.97 25.64
C PHE A 180 -18.72 14.90 24.54
N ILE A 181 -18.32 14.62 23.31
CA ILE A 181 -19.06 15.04 22.12
C ILE A 181 -20.06 13.95 21.80
N LYS A 182 -21.35 14.30 21.72
CA LYS A 182 -22.44 13.36 21.44
C LYS A 182 -22.50 13.00 19.96
N VAL A 183 -21.51 12.23 19.51
CA VAL A 183 -21.34 11.82 18.11
C VAL A 183 -22.53 11.01 17.61
N THR A 184 -23.16 10.24 18.48
CA THR A 184 -24.35 9.46 18.14
C THR A 184 -25.53 10.31 17.64
N GLU A 185 -25.57 11.60 17.93
CA GLU A 185 -26.63 12.51 17.49
C GLU A 185 -26.54 12.87 16.01
N PHE A 186 -25.33 12.90 15.44
CA PHE A 186 -25.09 13.21 14.03
C PHE A 186 -24.35 12.10 13.27
N ARG A 187 -24.27 10.90 13.83
CA ARG A 187 -23.59 9.74 13.24
C ARG A 187 -24.07 9.42 11.83
N ASP A 188 -25.39 9.40 11.61
CA ASP A 188 -25.97 9.09 10.31
C ASP A 188 -25.60 10.16 9.26
N ARG A 189 -25.44 11.42 9.71
CA ARG A 189 -24.95 12.48 8.84
C ARG A 189 -23.49 12.29 8.45
N MET A 190 -22.63 11.82 9.34
CA MET A 190 -21.25 11.47 9.02
C MET A 190 -21.18 10.39 7.94
N VAL A 191 -22.04 9.36 8.03
CA VAL A 191 -22.13 8.29 7.02
C VAL A 191 -22.55 8.87 5.66
N GLN A 192 -23.56 9.76 5.62
CA GLN A 192 -23.98 10.41 4.40
C GLN A 192 -22.89 11.30 3.78
N LEU A 193 -22.19 12.07 4.58
CA LEU A 193 -21.12 12.95 4.11
C LEU A 193 -19.91 12.19 3.60
N ASN A 194 -19.64 10.98 4.11
CA ASN A 194 -18.59 10.10 3.59
C ASN A 194 -18.80 9.75 2.11
N GLU A 195 -20.05 9.74 1.62
CA GLU A 195 -20.32 9.49 0.19
C GLU A 195 -19.71 10.55 -0.72
N GLN A 196 -19.49 11.77 -0.23
CA GLN A 196 -18.88 12.87 -0.96
C GLN A 196 -17.35 12.79 -1.03
N ILE A 197 -16.72 11.85 -0.29
CA ILE A 197 -15.27 11.69 -0.24
C ILE A 197 -14.84 10.64 -1.25
N THR A 198 -13.83 10.95 -2.05
CA THR A 198 -13.15 9.98 -2.90
C THR A 198 -12.06 9.28 -2.11
N TRP A 199 -12.14 7.96 -2.04
CA TRP A 199 -11.19 7.13 -1.30
C TRP A 199 -10.33 6.28 -2.23
N TYR A 200 -9.04 6.28 -1.96
CA TYR A 200 -8.07 5.37 -2.57
C TYR A 200 -7.40 4.53 -1.47
N PRO A 201 -7.55 3.18 -1.51
CA PRO A 201 -8.42 2.42 -2.41
C PRO A 201 -9.92 2.56 -2.05
N GLU A 202 -10.78 2.48 -3.05
CA GLU A 202 -12.23 2.73 -2.92
C GLU A 202 -12.91 1.86 -1.84
N HIS A 203 -12.46 0.62 -1.65
CA HIS A 203 -13.06 -0.28 -0.67
C HIS A 203 -12.98 0.21 0.79
N VAL A 204 -12.10 1.17 1.09
CA VAL A 204 -12.00 1.78 2.44
C VAL A 204 -13.24 2.58 2.76
N LYS A 205 -13.86 3.21 1.76
CA LYS A 205 -15.06 4.06 1.90
C LYS A 205 -16.21 3.38 2.63
N HIS A 206 -16.60 2.20 2.17
CA HIS A 206 -17.70 1.42 2.77
C HIS A 206 -17.20 0.29 3.66
N GLY A 207 -15.91 -0.04 3.59
CA GLY A 207 -15.26 -1.04 4.39
C GLY A 207 -14.85 -0.51 5.77
N GLN A 208 -13.55 -0.25 5.94
CA GLN A 208 -13.03 0.10 7.27
C GLN A 208 -13.56 1.44 7.78
N PHE A 209 -13.58 2.48 6.97
CA PHE A 209 -14.04 3.80 7.41
C PHE A 209 -15.56 3.85 7.56
N GLY A 210 -16.31 3.43 6.54
CA GLY A 210 -17.76 3.43 6.58
C GLY A 210 -18.33 2.63 7.76
N LYS A 211 -17.85 1.42 7.99
CA LYS A 211 -18.27 0.58 9.13
C LYS A 211 -17.90 1.19 10.47
N TRP A 212 -16.78 1.89 10.55
CA TRP A 212 -16.38 2.59 11.75
C TRP A 212 -17.33 3.76 12.05
N LEU A 213 -17.74 4.50 11.02
CA LEU A 213 -18.74 5.57 11.17
C LEU A 213 -20.09 5.03 11.61
N GLU A 214 -20.57 3.95 11.01
CA GLU A 214 -21.85 3.30 11.38
C GLU A 214 -21.86 2.85 12.85
N GLY A 215 -20.72 2.41 13.37
CA GLY A 215 -20.53 1.99 14.76
C GLY A 215 -20.04 3.10 15.69
N ALA A 216 -20.01 4.36 15.26
CA ALA A 216 -19.46 5.46 16.04
C ALA A 216 -20.20 5.65 17.36
N ARG A 217 -19.44 5.83 18.43
CA ARG A 217 -19.92 6.13 19.79
C ARG A 217 -19.61 7.56 20.17
N ASP A 218 -20.21 8.02 21.27
CA ASP A 218 -19.89 9.32 21.83
C ASP A 218 -18.42 9.39 22.20
N TRP A 219 -17.79 10.49 21.83
CA TRP A 219 -16.34 10.67 21.97
C TRP A 219 -16.02 11.37 23.28
N SER A 220 -15.37 10.66 24.22
CA SER A 220 -14.79 11.26 25.42
C SER A 220 -13.61 12.16 25.03
N VAL A 221 -13.80 13.47 25.10
CA VAL A 221 -12.80 14.49 24.70
C VAL A 221 -11.94 14.98 25.83
N SER A 222 -12.25 14.68 27.09
CA SER A 222 -11.46 15.09 28.22
C SER A 222 -10.36 14.10 28.57
N ARG A 223 -9.23 14.62 29.03
CA ARG A 223 -8.10 13.82 29.52
C ARG A 223 -7.63 14.35 30.87
N ASN A 224 -7.39 13.46 31.81
CA ASN A 224 -6.83 13.79 33.11
C ASN A 224 -5.30 13.88 33.02
N ARG A 225 -4.84 14.97 32.46
CA ARG A 225 -3.39 15.31 32.29
C ARG A 225 -3.16 16.77 32.63
N TYR A 226 -1.96 17.10 33.04
CA TYR A 226 -1.61 18.47 33.38
C TYR A 226 -1.43 19.32 32.12
N TRP A 227 -0.64 18.86 31.14
CA TRP A 227 -0.28 19.61 29.94
C TRP A 227 -1.09 19.20 28.72
N GLY A 228 -1.63 20.14 28.05
CA GLY A 228 -2.41 20.02 26.81
C GLY A 228 -3.28 21.26 26.61
N SER A 229 -4.22 21.20 25.65
CA SER A 229 -5.20 22.27 25.39
C SER A 229 -6.28 22.24 26.46
N PRO A 230 -6.38 23.24 27.36
CA PRO A 230 -7.37 23.26 28.43
C PRO A 230 -8.79 23.35 27.89
N ILE A 231 -9.70 22.57 28.44
CA ILE A 231 -11.11 22.67 28.10
C ILE A 231 -11.68 24.00 28.66
N PRO A 232 -12.32 24.86 27.83
CA PRO A 232 -12.77 26.19 28.24
C PRO A 232 -14.11 26.15 28.97
N VAL A 233 -14.20 25.36 30.05
CA VAL A 233 -15.40 25.18 30.86
C VAL A 233 -15.11 25.55 32.29
N TRP A 234 -15.95 26.45 32.84
CA TRP A 234 -15.95 26.81 34.27
C TRP A 234 -17.16 26.24 34.95
N LYS A 235 -16.97 25.67 36.11
CA LYS A 235 -17.98 25.02 36.91
C LYS A 235 -18.00 25.62 38.32
N SER A 236 -19.21 25.75 38.91
CA SER A 236 -19.33 26.11 40.32
C SER A 236 -18.68 25.06 41.20
N ASP A 237 -17.95 25.49 42.23
CA ASP A 237 -17.35 24.65 43.23
C ASP A 237 -18.32 24.21 44.37
N ASP A 238 -19.54 24.78 44.38
CA ASP A 238 -20.60 24.41 45.30
C ASP A 238 -21.77 23.65 44.60
N PRO A 239 -21.98 22.38 44.94
CA PRO A 239 -23.06 21.60 44.38
C PRO A 239 -24.48 22.15 44.70
N ALA A 240 -24.63 22.98 45.77
CA ALA A 240 -25.88 23.61 46.12
C ALA A 240 -26.29 24.70 45.09
N TYR A 241 -25.33 25.25 44.38
CA TYR A 241 -25.52 26.24 43.34
C TYR A 241 -24.83 25.79 42.07
N PRO A 242 -25.38 24.77 41.39
CA PRO A 242 -24.72 24.19 40.20
C PRO A 242 -24.78 25.14 39.03
N ARG A 243 -23.65 25.42 38.42
CA ARG A 243 -23.54 26.24 37.20
C ARG A 243 -22.37 25.75 36.37
N ILE A 244 -22.54 25.73 35.05
CA ILE A 244 -21.51 25.42 34.06
C ILE A 244 -21.54 26.49 32.99
N ASP A 245 -20.39 27.13 32.76
CA ASP A 245 -20.23 28.13 31.70
C ASP A 245 -19.16 27.59 30.71
N VAL A 246 -19.49 27.69 29.42
CA VAL A 246 -18.60 27.29 28.32
C VAL A 246 -18.22 28.54 27.54
N TYR A 247 -16.93 28.77 27.33
CA TYR A 247 -16.46 29.97 26.64
C TYR A 247 -15.97 29.66 25.25
N GLY A 248 -16.53 30.33 24.25
CA GLY A 248 -16.21 30.15 22.84
C GLY A 248 -15.17 31.16 22.30
N SER A 249 -14.84 32.19 23.07
CA SER A 249 -13.95 33.27 22.62
C SER A 249 -13.20 33.94 23.75
N LEU A 250 -12.10 34.64 23.43
CA LEU A 250 -11.38 35.51 24.36
C LEU A 250 -12.26 36.72 24.80
N ASP A 251 -13.13 37.21 23.92
CA ASP A 251 -14.02 38.33 24.24
C ASP A 251 -15.04 37.94 25.31
N GLU A 252 -15.54 36.73 25.29
CA GLU A 252 -16.44 36.21 26.32
C GLU A 252 -15.69 36.03 27.66
N LEU A 253 -14.44 35.54 27.65
CA LEU A 253 -13.64 35.47 28.86
C LEU A 253 -13.38 36.88 29.43
N GLU A 254 -12.97 37.83 28.59
CA GLU A 254 -12.72 39.21 29.02
C GLU A 254 -13.94 39.85 29.60
N ARG A 255 -15.09 39.67 28.96
CA ARG A 255 -16.39 40.20 29.45
C ARG A 255 -16.73 39.71 30.86
N ASP A 256 -16.59 38.43 31.11
CA ASP A 256 -17.05 37.80 32.36
C ASP A 256 -16.00 37.83 33.47
N PHE A 257 -14.70 37.82 33.15
CA PHE A 257 -13.60 37.84 34.13
C PHE A 257 -12.90 39.20 34.26
N GLY A 258 -13.21 40.15 33.38
CA GLY A 258 -12.58 41.49 33.39
C GLY A 258 -11.14 41.53 32.95
N VAL A 259 -10.60 40.39 32.48
CA VAL A 259 -9.19 40.23 32.05
C VAL A 259 -9.17 39.40 30.74
N ARG A 260 -8.44 39.88 29.74
CA ARG A 260 -8.14 39.11 28.53
C ARG A 260 -6.90 38.27 28.75
N PRO A 261 -6.97 36.93 28.82
CA PRO A 261 -5.80 36.11 29.05
C PRO A 261 -4.87 36.17 27.84
N THR A 262 -3.54 36.24 28.11
CA THR A 262 -2.49 36.22 27.10
C THR A 262 -1.87 34.82 26.96
N ASN A 263 -2.08 33.94 27.95
CA ASN A 263 -1.63 32.57 27.97
C ASN A 263 -2.79 31.67 28.39
N LEU A 264 -3.23 30.79 27.49
CA LEU A 264 -4.33 29.87 27.70
C LEU A 264 -3.90 28.52 28.28
N HIS A 265 -2.59 28.32 28.55
CA HIS A 265 -2.11 27.07 29.13
C HIS A 265 -2.26 27.06 30.66
N ARG A 266 -2.25 25.88 31.22
CA ARG A 266 -2.12 25.72 32.67
C ARG A 266 -0.71 26.11 33.13
N PRO A 267 -0.51 26.72 34.32
CA PRO A 267 -1.53 27.03 35.32
C PRO A 267 -2.30 28.36 35.07
N TYR A 268 -1.87 29.18 34.12
CA TYR A 268 -2.33 30.56 33.95
C TYR A 268 -3.84 30.67 33.76
N ILE A 269 -4.43 29.82 32.91
CA ILE A 269 -5.89 29.83 32.64
C ILE A 269 -6.70 29.37 33.86
N ASP A 270 -6.13 28.55 34.75
CA ASP A 270 -6.78 28.03 35.94
C ASP A 270 -6.92 29.11 37.02
N GLU A 271 -6.12 30.20 36.94
CA GLU A 271 -6.16 31.33 37.87
C GLU A 271 -7.35 32.26 37.60
N LEU A 272 -7.97 32.13 36.41
CA LEU A 272 -9.19 32.87 36.11
C LEU A 272 -10.37 32.27 36.88
N THR A 273 -10.81 32.98 37.92
CA THR A 273 -11.94 32.60 38.73
C THR A 273 -12.88 33.81 38.92
N ARG A 274 -14.16 33.56 39.13
CA ARG A 274 -15.14 34.59 39.44
C ARG A 274 -16.22 34.07 40.40
N PRO A 275 -16.91 34.94 41.17
CA PRO A 275 -18.09 34.53 41.93
C PRO A 275 -19.14 33.85 41.03
N ASN A 276 -19.79 32.83 41.57
CA ASN A 276 -20.96 32.24 40.88
C ASN A 276 -22.15 33.23 40.87
N PRO A 277 -22.64 33.63 39.69
CA PRO A 277 -23.74 34.59 39.60
C PRO A 277 -25.07 34.03 40.15
N ASP A 278 -25.20 32.69 40.22
CA ASP A 278 -26.44 32.01 40.67
C ASP A 278 -26.45 31.79 42.19
N ASP A 279 -25.35 32.10 42.88
CA ASP A 279 -25.23 31.96 44.32
C ASP A 279 -25.50 33.28 45.05
N PRO A 280 -26.68 33.44 45.66
CA PRO A 280 -27.01 34.67 46.41
C PRO A 280 -26.16 34.85 47.68
N THR A 281 -25.49 33.82 48.17
CA THR A 281 -24.59 33.89 49.32
C THR A 281 -23.22 34.45 48.98
N GLY A 282 -22.86 34.43 47.69
CA GLY A 282 -21.59 34.92 47.20
C GLY A 282 -20.35 34.07 47.63
N LYS A 283 -20.56 32.87 48.14
CA LYS A 283 -19.53 31.99 48.67
C LYS A 283 -18.94 31.04 47.60
N SER A 284 -19.75 30.65 46.64
CA SER A 284 -19.30 29.74 45.59
C SER A 284 -18.57 30.45 44.46
N THR A 285 -17.60 29.78 43.92
CA THR A 285 -16.69 30.28 42.88
C THR A 285 -16.76 29.43 41.63
N MET A 286 -16.79 30.12 40.46
CA MET A 286 -16.65 29.49 39.14
C MET A 286 -15.17 29.21 38.92
N ARG A 287 -14.82 27.95 38.76
CA ARG A 287 -13.45 27.47 38.50
C ARG A 287 -13.42 26.65 37.22
N ARG A 288 -12.36 26.81 36.43
CA ARG A 288 -12.13 25.98 35.26
C ARG A 288 -11.99 24.50 35.71
N ILE A 289 -12.58 23.59 34.96
CA ILE A 289 -12.38 22.15 35.16
C ILE A 289 -10.90 21.79 34.90
N PRO A 290 -10.30 20.82 35.66
CA PRO A 290 -8.89 20.53 35.54
C PRO A 290 -8.51 19.81 34.22
N ASP A 291 -9.48 19.28 33.51
CA ASP A 291 -9.29 18.48 32.33
C ASP A 291 -8.73 19.29 31.15
N ILE A 292 -8.04 18.58 30.27
CA ILE A 292 -7.57 19.08 28.97
C ILE A 292 -8.24 18.27 27.87
N PHE A 293 -8.20 18.80 26.65
CA PHE A 293 -8.69 18.06 25.50
C PHE A 293 -7.82 16.84 25.17
N ASP A 294 -8.45 15.83 24.62
CA ASP A 294 -7.80 14.77 23.88
C ASP A 294 -6.95 15.36 22.73
N VAL A 295 -5.73 14.92 22.59
CA VAL A 295 -4.85 15.36 21.49
C VAL A 295 -5.44 15.11 20.11
N TRP A 296 -6.36 14.17 20.01
CA TRP A 296 -7.12 13.94 18.78
C TRP A 296 -8.10 15.07 18.48
N PHE A 297 -8.59 15.78 19.48
CA PHE A 297 -9.34 17.01 19.28
C PHE A 297 -8.47 18.10 18.66
N ASP A 298 -7.24 18.28 19.17
CA ASP A 298 -6.29 19.24 18.62
C ASP A 298 -6.00 18.94 17.16
N SER A 299 -5.69 17.68 16.81
CA SER A 299 -5.40 17.28 15.43
C SER A 299 -6.63 17.34 14.52
N GLY A 300 -7.81 17.04 15.05
CA GLY A 300 -9.09 17.11 14.30
C GLY A 300 -9.55 18.54 14.02
N SER A 301 -9.18 19.47 14.89
CA SER A 301 -9.54 20.91 14.77
C SER A 301 -8.59 21.68 13.83
N MET A 302 -7.48 21.06 13.41
CA MET A 302 -6.44 21.70 12.61
C MET A 302 -6.97 22.50 11.41
N PRO A 303 -7.94 22.02 10.62
CA PRO A 303 -8.38 22.74 9.42
C PRO A 303 -8.83 24.18 9.68
N TYR A 304 -9.45 24.47 10.81
CA TYR A 304 -9.93 25.80 11.17
C TYR A 304 -9.07 26.47 12.23
N ALA A 305 -8.48 25.70 13.14
CA ALA A 305 -7.64 26.25 14.21
C ALA A 305 -6.36 26.90 13.66
N GLN A 306 -5.74 26.36 12.61
CA GLN A 306 -4.52 26.89 12.01
C GLN A 306 -4.65 28.32 11.49
N VAL A 307 -5.84 28.75 11.13
CA VAL A 307 -6.12 30.08 10.60
C VAL A 307 -6.97 30.95 11.55
N HIS A 308 -7.21 30.46 12.78
CA HIS A 308 -8.01 31.11 13.80
C HIS A 308 -9.44 31.46 13.34
N TYR A 309 -10.03 30.54 12.52
CA TYR A 309 -11.43 30.69 12.10
C TYR A 309 -12.38 30.45 13.30
N PRO A 310 -13.49 31.19 13.45
CA PRO A 310 -14.03 32.19 12.52
C PRO A 310 -13.56 33.62 12.77
N PHE A 311 -12.67 33.87 13.74
CA PHE A 311 -12.29 35.21 14.18
C PHE A 311 -11.35 35.89 13.19
N GLU A 312 -10.50 35.12 12.51
CA GLU A 312 -9.57 35.59 11.50
C GLU A 312 -9.66 34.69 10.25
N ASN A 313 -9.18 35.21 9.11
CA ASN A 313 -9.00 34.45 7.87
C ASN A 313 -10.23 33.69 7.36
N ALA A 314 -11.45 34.15 7.66
CA ALA A 314 -12.68 33.46 7.27
C ALA A 314 -12.79 33.26 5.76
N GLU A 315 -12.45 34.28 4.95
CA GLU A 315 -12.48 34.16 3.49
C GLU A 315 -11.51 33.10 2.96
N TRP A 316 -10.31 33.03 3.53
CA TRP A 316 -9.33 31.99 3.19
C TRP A 316 -9.88 30.60 3.52
N PHE A 317 -10.41 30.42 4.73
CA PHE A 317 -10.97 29.14 5.16
C PHE A 317 -12.09 28.65 4.24
N GLU A 318 -13.04 29.51 3.91
CA GLU A 318 -14.18 29.14 3.04
C GLU A 318 -13.75 28.72 1.63
N LYS A 319 -12.61 29.23 1.13
CA LYS A 319 -12.04 28.84 -0.17
C LYS A 319 -11.18 27.57 -0.10
N HIS A 320 -10.66 27.20 1.07
CA HIS A 320 -9.71 26.10 1.23
C HIS A 320 -10.25 24.93 2.04
N PHE A 321 -11.47 24.99 2.52
CA PHE A 321 -12.14 23.92 3.24
C PHE A 321 -13.42 23.46 2.52
N PRO A 322 -13.59 22.15 2.27
CA PRO A 322 -12.74 21.00 2.63
C PRO A 322 -11.37 21.00 1.94
N ALA A 323 -10.39 20.33 2.56
CA ALA A 323 -9.10 20.10 1.91
C ALA A 323 -9.28 19.29 0.61
N ASP A 324 -8.46 19.58 -0.41
CA ASP A 324 -8.54 18.85 -1.68
C ASP A 324 -8.01 17.42 -1.56
N PHE A 325 -6.94 17.22 -0.77
CA PHE A 325 -6.23 15.95 -0.68
C PHE A 325 -5.59 15.75 0.70
N ILE A 326 -5.73 14.53 1.23
CA ILE A 326 -4.96 14.06 2.38
C ILE A 326 -4.46 12.63 2.14
N VAL A 327 -3.34 12.26 2.78
CA VAL A 327 -2.77 10.92 2.71
C VAL A 327 -2.17 10.51 4.05
N GLU A 328 -2.53 9.31 4.51
CA GLU A 328 -1.96 8.65 5.67
C GLU A 328 -2.22 7.14 5.62
N TYR A 329 -1.60 6.38 6.55
CA TYR A 329 -1.82 4.94 6.59
C TYR A 329 -3.22 4.57 7.12
N ILE A 330 -3.67 3.37 6.76
CA ILE A 330 -5.03 2.88 7.01
C ILE A 330 -5.49 2.94 8.48
N GLY A 331 -4.57 2.93 9.43
CA GLY A 331 -4.89 3.09 10.86
C GLY A 331 -5.59 4.41 11.18
N GLN A 332 -5.42 5.43 10.35
CA GLN A 332 -6.05 6.73 10.54
C GLN A 332 -7.56 6.76 10.24
N THR A 333 -8.10 5.69 9.68
CA THR A 333 -9.56 5.49 9.62
C THR A 333 -10.22 5.47 11.00
N ARG A 334 -9.43 5.14 12.05
CA ARG A 334 -9.83 5.21 13.47
C ARG A 334 -9.04 6.26 14.26
N GLY A 335 -8.44 7.21 13.58
CA GLY A 335 -7.62 8.27 14.13
C GLY A 335 -7.91 9.59 13.45
N TRP A 336 -6.92 10.18 12.77
CA TRP A 336 -6.98 11.53 12.22
C TRP A 336 -8.13 11.73 11.21
N PHE A 337 -8.33 10.81 10.27
CA PHE A 337 -9.44 10.90 9.32
C PHE A 337 -10.80 10.98 10.02
N TYR A 338 -10.98 10.13 11.04
CA TYR A 338 -12.22 10.07 11.81
C TYR A 338 -12.48 11.34 12.60
N VAL A 339 -11.51 11.83 13.38
CA VAL A 339 -11.71 13.00 14.24
C VAL A 339 -11.92 14.28 13.44
N MET A 340 -11.23 14.44 12.30
CA MET A 340 -11.51 15.55 11.38
C MET A 340 -12.93 15.47 10.83
N HIS A 341 -13.39 14.29 10.43
CA HIS A 341 -14.73 14.09 9.89
C HIS A 341 -15.82 14.35 10.93
N VAL A 342 -15.59 13.91 12.18
CA VAL A 342 -16.49 14.21 13.32
C VAL A 342 -16.65 15.72 13.50
N LEU A 343 -15.55 16.45 13.65
CA LEU A 343 -15.58 17.89 13.90
C LEU A 343 -16.12 18.66 12.69
N ALA A 344 -15.76 18.29 11.48
CA ALA A 344 -16.27 18.91 10.25
C ALA A 344 -17.78 18.70 10.09
N THR A 345 -18.29 17.53 10.38
CA THR A 345 -19.73 17.24 10.35
C THR A 345 -20.46 18.07 11.39
N ALA A 346 -19.97 18.08 12.64
CA ALA A 346 -20.62 18.78 13.73
C ALA A 346 -20.66 20.31 13.56
N LEU A 347 -19.60 20.91 13.03
CA LEU A 347 -19.43 22.35 12.94
C LEU A 347 -19.87 22.95 11.60
N PHE A 348 -19.67 22.19 10.49
CA PHE A 348 -19.80 22.76 9.14
C PHE A 348 -20.77 21.98 8.24
N ASP A 349 -21.29 20.85 8.68
CA ASP A 349 -22.17 19.97 7.90
C ASP A 349 -21.60 19.59 6.53
N ARG A 350 -20.29 19.38 6.45
CA ARG A 350 -19.56 18.97 5.23
C ARG A 350 -18.34 18.12 5.61
N PRO A 351 -17.79 17.30 4.67
CA PRO A 351 -16.59 16.54 4.96
C PRO A 351 -15.39 17.46 5.18
N ALA A 352 -14.36 16.99 5.89
CA ALA A 352 -13.13 17.75 6.12
C ALA A 352 -12.20 17.74 4.91
N PHE A 353 -12.33 16.77 4.03
CA PHE A 353 -11.47 16.54 2.85
C PHE A 353 -12.27 15.91 1.72
N ARG A 354 -11.84 16.15 0.48
CA ARG A 354 -12.49 15.66 -0.75
C ARG A 354 -11.90 14.33 -1.20
N THR A 355 -10.57 14.21 -1.14
CA THR A 355 -9.83 13.00 -1.55
C THR A 355 -8.96 12.52 -0.41
N CYS A 356 -9.02 11.22 -0.14
CA CYS A 356 -8.19 10.56 0.86
C CYS A 356 -7.49 9.33 0.27
N VAL A 357 -6.17 9.35 0.28
CA VAL A 357 -5.35 8.16 0.01
C VAL A 357 -5.03 7.48 1.34
N SER A 358 -5.56 6.28 1.53
CA SER A 358 -5.35 5.46 2.72
C SER A 358 -4.43 4.31 2.39
N HIS A 359 -3.13 4.52 2.61
CA HIS A 359 -2.13 3.52 2.26
C HIS A 359 -2.03 2.38 3.28
N GLY A 360 -1.44 1.26 2.87
CA GLY A 360 -1.19 0.10 3.71
C GLY A 360 -0.11 0.35 4.78
N ILE A 361 0.27 -0.71 5.48
CA ILE A 361 1.26 -0.62 6.56
C ILE A 361 2.66 -0.84 5.98
N VAL A 362 3.59 0.04 6.36
CA VAL A 362 5.01 -0.14 6.08
C VAL A 362 5.61 -1.07 7.14
N LEU A 363 6.20 -2.16 6.67
CA LEU A 363 6.80 -3.21 7.48
C LEU A 363 8.32 -3.18 7.35
N GLY A 364 9.02 -3.54 8.42
CA GLY A 364 10.44 -3.77 8.38
C GLY A 364 10.81 -5.05 7.60
N ASN A 365 12.09 -5.28 7.44
CA ASN A 365 12.61 -6.48 6.75
C ASN A 365 12.27 -7.81 7.46
N ASP A 366 11.86 -7.74 8.72
CA ASP A 366 11.36 -8.84 9.55
C ASP A 366 9.84 -9.09 9.38
N GLY A 367 9.16 -8.29 8.53
CA GLY A 367 7.72 -8.38 8.33
C GLY A 367 6.87 -7.80 9.46
N GLN A 368 7.49 -7.22 10.50
CA GLN A 368 6.79 -6.54 11.58
C GLN A 368 6.58 -5.07 11.25
N LYS A 369 5.56 -4.45 11.86
CA LYS A 369 5.36 -3.01 11.74
C LYS A 369 6.63 -2.27 12.14
N MET A 370 7.08 -1.34 11.31
CA MET A 370 8.26 -0.52 11.62
C MET A 370 8.08 0.24 12.91
N SER A 371 9.07 0.16 13.79
CA SER A 371 9.07 0.90 15.04
C SER A 371 10.47 1.32 15.46
N LYS A 372 10.58 2.49 16.11
CA LYS A 372 11.84 2.98 16.65
C LYS A 372 12.43 2.03 17.70
N SER A 373 11.60 1.32 18.45
CA SER A 373 12.03 0.36 19.46
C SER A 373 12.63 -0.92 18.87
N LEU A 374 12.10 -1.37 17.72
CA LEU A 374 12.59 -2.58 17.05
C LEU A 374 13.79 -2.30 16.14
N ARG A 375 13.96 -1.05 15.68
CA ARG A 375 14.99 -0.66 14.69
C ARG A 375 15.04 -1.60 13.48
N ASN A 376 13.87 -2.02 13.03
CA ASN A 376 13.71 -3.02 11.97
C ASN A 376 13.56 -2.40 10.57
N TYR A 377 14.19 -1.26 10.35
CA TYR A 377 14.21 -0.57 9.05
C TYR A 377 15.58 0.09 8.84
N PRO A 378 16.02 0.30 7.58
CA PRO A 378 17.25 1.00 7.28
C PRO A 378 17.18 2.47 7.74
N ASP A 379 18.30 3.02 8.13
CA ASP A 379 18.39 4.46 8.41
C ASP A 379 18.11 5.25 7.13
N VAL A 380 17.19 6.21 7.22
CA VAL A 380 16.73 6.98 6.07
C VAL A 380 17.85 7.83 5.47
N ASN A 381 18.72 8.41 6.30
CA ASN A 381 19.84 9.22 5.82
C ASN A 381 20.89 8.37 5.10
N GLU A 382 21.18 7.15 5.61
CA GLU A 382 22.08 6.23 4.92
C GLU A 382 21.53 5.83 3.54
N VAL A 383 20.21 5.62 3.41
CA VAL A 383 19.56 5.36 2.14
C VAL A 383 19.65 6.57 1.21
N PHE A 384 19.42 7.76 1.72
CA PHE A 384 19.51 8.99 0.90
C PHE A 384 20.93 9.25 0.40
N ASP A 385 21.92 9.03 1.24
CA ASP A 385 23.33 9.23 0.86
C ASP A 385 23.80 8.20 -0.16
N ARG A 386 23.32 6.95 -0.07
CA ARG A 386 23.73 5.86 -0.93
C ARG A 386 22.96 5.77 -2.23
N ASP A 387 21.63 5.84 -2.16
CA ASP A 387 20.73 5.55 -3.28
C ASP A 387 19.97 6.80 -3.79
N GLY A 388 19.92 7.86 -2.99
CA GLY A 388 19.19 9.10 -3.27
C GLY A 388 17.74 9.09 -2.80
N SER A 389 17.20 10.26 -2.54
CA SER A 389 15.81 10.42 -2.08
C SER A 389 14.78 9.98 -3.13
N ASP A 390 15.06 10.21 -4.42
CA ASP A 390 14.18 9.76 -5.51
C ASP A 390 14.06 8.23 -5.57
N ALA A 391 15.10 7.49 -5.19
CA ALA A 391 15.04 6.04 -5.10
C ALA A 391 14.04 5.57 -4.05
N MET A 392 14.07 6.17 -2.86
CA MET A 392 13.10 5.88 -1.80
C MET A 392 11.68 6.30 -2.20
N ARG A 393 11.52 7.52 -2.77
CA ARG A 393 10.23 8.00 -3.26
C ARG A 393 9.63 7.04 -4.28
N TRP A 394 10.42 6.66 -5.29
CA TRP A 394 9.99 5.72 -6.31
C TRP A 394 9.58 4.36 -5.72
N PHE A 395 10.39 3.81 -4.84
CA PHE A 395 10.09 2.54 -4.18
C PHE A 395 8.74 2.57 -3.45
N LEU A 396 8.46 3.64 -2.71
CA LEU A 396 7.19 3.79 -1.98
C LEU A 396 6.02 3.99 -2.94
N MET A 397 6.15 4.91 -3.92
CA MET A 397 5.05 5.27 -4.82
C MET A 397 4.71 4.17 -5.83
N ALA A 398 5.71 3.45 -6.36
CA ALA A 398 5.50 2.36 -7.32
C ALA A 398 5.00 1.05 -6.67
N SER A 399 4.96 0.98 -5.34
CA SER A 399 4.59 -0.23 -4.61
C SER A 399 3.06 -0.39 -4.47
N PRO A 400 2.57 -1.59 -4.12
CA PRO A 400 1.15 -1.81 -3.88
C PRO A 400 0.62 -1.14 -2.60
N ILE A 401 1.46 -0.45 -1.83
CA ILE A 401 1.08 0.19 -0.57
C ILE A 401 -0.03 1.23 -0.76
N LEU A 402 0.00 1.98 -1.87
CA LEU A 402 -1.01 2.98 -2.20
C LEU A 402 -2.35 2.37 -2.65
N ARG A 403 -2.39 1.05 -2.87
CA ARG A 403 -3.61 0.27 -3.15
C ARG A 403 -4.09 -0.53 -1.95
N GLY A 404 -3.62 -0.18 -0.75
CA GLY A 404 -3.99 -0.82 0.52
C GLY A 404 -3.20 -2.09 0.87
N GLY A 405 -2.23 -2.50 0.04
CA GLY A 405 -1.30 -3.58 0.37
C GLY A 405 -0.24 -3.16 1.38
N ASN A 406 0.31 -4.09 2.14
CA ASN A 406 1.45 -3.81 3.00
C ASN A 406 2.76 -3.85 2.20
N LEU A 407 3.75 -3.07 2.62
CA LEU A 407 5.06 -2.98 1.99
C LEU A 407 6.16 -3.36 2.96
N ILE A 408 6.95 -4.36 2.61
CA ILE A 408 8.20 -4.68 3.30
C ILE A 408 9.31 -3.84 2.69
N VAL A 409 9.94 -2.99 3.50
CA VAL A 409 11.04 -2.13 3.05
C VAL A 409 12.34 -2.92 3.06
N THR A 410 12.96 -3.01 1.88
CA THR A 410 14.27 -3.64 1.71
C THR A 410 15.20 -2.74 0.89
N GLU A 411 16.48 -2.76 1.20
CA GLU A 411 17.49 -2.02 0.42
C GLU A 411 17.53 -2.48 -1.04
N GLN A 412 17.36 -3.77 -1.28
CA GLN A 412 17.32 -4.33 -2.63
C GLN A 412 16.15 -3.78 -3.45
N GLY A 413 14.96 -3.67 -2.84
CA GLY A 413 13.78 -3.11 -3.48
C GLY A 413 13.97 -1.64 -3.86
N ILE A 414 14.61 -0.85 -2.98
CA ILE A 414 14.93 0.56 -3.26
C ILE A 414 15.89 0.66 -4.45
N ARG A 415 16.96 -0.15 -4.49
CA ARG A 415 17.93 -0.16 -5.59
C ARG A 415 17.33 -0.64 -6.90
N GLU A 416 16.33 -1.48 -6.87
CA GLU A 416 15.64 -1.91 -8.08
C GLU A 416 14.94 -0.74 -8.78
N GLY A 417 14.32 0.16 -8.06
CA GLY A 417 13.75 1.40 -8.61
C GLY A 417 14.80 2.26 -9.31
N VAL A 418 16.02 2.37 -8.74
CA VAL A 418 17.13 3.07 -9.40
C VAL A 418 17.45 2.47 -10.76
N ARG A 419 17.52 1.15 -10.85
CA ARG A 419 17.83 0.43 -12.08
C ARG A 419 16.75 0.53 -13.15
N GLN A 420 15.49 0.54 -12.72
CA GLN A 420 14.35 0.48 -13.63
C GLN A 420 14.02 1.81 -14.29
N VAL A 421 14.25 2.94 -13.64
CA VAL A 421 13.83 4.26 -14.13
C VAL A 421 14.91 5.31 -14.04
N ILE A 422 15.54 5.47 -12.88
CA ILE A 422 16.47 6.59 -12.66
C ILE A 422 17.71 6.46 -13.56
N LEU A 423 18.39 5.31 -13.51
CA LEU A 423 19.56 5.05 -14.34
C LEU A 423 19.26 5.08 -15.85
N PRO A 424 18.17 4.46 -16.34
CA PRO A 424 17.80 4.58 -17.76
C PRO A 424 17.60 6.02 -18.23
N LEU A 425 16.90 6.85 -17.48
CA LEU A 425 16.72 8.28 -17.81
C LEU A 425 18.05 9.02 -17.80
N TRP A 426 18.85 8.82 -16.77
CA TRP A 426 20.18 9.41 -16.64
C TRP A 426 21.09 8.99 -17.80
N ASN A 427 21.09 7.72 -18.17
CA ASN A 427 21.87 7.20 -19.27
C ASN A 427 21.42 7.75 -20.63
N ALA A 428 20.12 7.94 -20.84
CA ALA A 428 19.61 8.56 -22.06
C ALA A 428 20.08 10.02 -22.19
N TRP A 429 20.07 10.77 -21.10
CA TRP A 429 20.62 12.12 -21.06
C TRP A 429 22.13 12.14 -21.27
N SER A 430 22.90 11.29 -20.56
CA SER A 430 24.35 11.17 -20.74
C SER A 430 24.72 10.77 -22.16
N PHE A 431 23.94 9.88 -22.78
CA PHE A 431 24.11 9.49 -24.17
C PHE A 431 23.92 10.69 -25.12
N LEU A 432 22.88 11.47 -24.93
CA LEU A 432 22.66 12.68 -25.72
C LEU A 432 23.83 13.65 -25.58
N GLN A 433 24.29 13.90 -24.36
CA GLN A 433 25.43 14.82 -24.15
C GLN A 433 26.74 14.32 -24.78
N LEU A 434 26.93 13.00 -24.77
CA LEU A 434 28.18 12.41 -25.34
C LEU A 434 28.23 12.53 -26.85
N TYR A 435 27.11 12.38 -27.56
CA TYR A 435 27.07 12.28 -29.01
C TYR A 435 26.55 13.53 -29.71
N ALA A 436 25.91 14.47 -29.01
CA ALA A 436 25.46 15.72 -29.59
C ALA A 436 26.63 16.72 -29.71
N PRO A 437 27.04 17.13 -30.90
CA PRO A 437 28.14 18.11 -31.09
C PRO A 437 27.75 19.51 -30.61
N LYS A 438 26.43 19.77 -30.51
CA LYS A 438 25.82 21.02 -30.01
C LYS A 438 24.59 20.64 -29.14
N PRO A 439 24.19 21.53 -28.24
CA PRO A 439 22.91 21.33 -27.52
C PRO A 439 21.76 21.10 -28.50
N GLY A 440 20.94 20.10 -28.26
CA GLY A 440 19.74 19.85 -29.04
C GLY A 440 18.74 20.99 -28.92
N THR A 441 17.85 21.09 -29.87
CA THR A 441 16.75 22.07 -29.88
C THR A 441 15.40 21.35 -29.92
N TRP A 442 14.35 22.06 -29.58
CA TRP A 442 13.00 21.54 -29.62
C TRP A 442 12.58 21.14 -31.03
N ARG A 443 12.14 19.89 -31.23
CA ARG A 443 11.70 19.37 -32.53
C ARG A 443 10.58 18.33 -32.35
N THR A 444 9.51 18.49 -33.11
CA THR A 444 8.35 17.58 -33.13
C THR A 444 7.91 17.15 -34.54
N ASP A 445 8.63 17.56 -35.59
CA ASP A 445 8.25 17.43 -37.01
C ASP A 445 9.10 16.45 -37.81
N SER A 446 9.98 15.67 -37.14
CA SER A 446 10.78 14.64 -37.81
C SER A 446 9.91 13.66 -38.61
N LYS A 447 10.40 13.25 -39.79
CA LYS A 447 9.71 12.26 -40.66
C LYS A 447 10.17 10.83 -40.40
N GLN A 448 11.19 10.63 -39.57
CA GLN A 448 11.72 9.32 -39.24
C GLN A 448 10.71 8.57 -38.36
N VAL A 449 10.45 7.32 -38.71
CA VAL A 449 9.38 6.52 -38.02
C VAL A 449 9.62 6.37 -36.53
N LEU A 450 10.87 6.15 -36.11
CA LEU A 450 11.18 5.99 -34.67
C LEU A 450 11.04 7.31 -33.90
N ASP A 451 11.39 8.46 -34.53
CA ASP A 451 11.20 9.78 -33.91
C ASP A 451 9.71 10.09 -33.75
N ARG A 452 8.93 9.86 -34.80
CA ARG A 452 7.46 10.00 -34.75
C ARG A 452 6.85 9.10 -33.69
N TYR A 453 7.31 7.86 -33.60
CA TYR A 453 6.84 6.91 -32.58
C TYR A 453 7.12 7.41 -31.17
N ILE A 454 8.36 7.79 -30.86
CA ILE A 454 8.70 8.18 -29.48
C ILE A 454 8.00 9.47 -29.05
N LEU A 455 7.81 10.42 -29.97
CA LEU A 455 7.03 11.63 -29.71
C LEU A 455 5.55 11.33 -29.46
N ALA A 456 4.94 10.45 -30.28
CA ALA A 456 3.55 10.04 -30.09
C ALA A 456 3.37 9.20 -28.81
N LYS A 457 4.35 8.38 -28.47
CA LYS A 457 4.39 7.61 -27.22
C LYS A 457 4.49 8.52 -25.99
N LEU A 458 5.25 9.62 -26.13
CA LEU A 458 5.35 10.66 -25.09
C LEU A 458 4.03 11.42 -24.93
N ALA A 459 3.32 11.70 -26.02
CA ALA A 459 1.99 12.31 -25.98
C ALA A 459 1.01 11.38 -25.24
N GLN A 460 1.04 10.07 -25.52
CA GLN A 460 0.26 9.09 -24.80
C GLN A 460 0.62 9.07 -23.29
N LEU A 461 1.92 9.07 -22.96
CA LEU A 461 2.36 9.13 -21.57
C LEU A 461 1.80 10.36 -20.84
N ARG A 462 1.82 11.52 -21.47
CA ARG A 462 1.25 12.76 -20.90
C ARG A 462 -0.22 12.57 -20.55
N ASP A 463 -1.02 12.00 -21.46
CA ASP A 463 -2.45 11.81 -21.26
C ASP A 463 -2.71 10.78 -20.15
N ASP A 464 -1.98 9.67 -20.19
CA ASP A 464 -2.06 8.60 -19.19
C ASP A 464 -1.66 9.10 -17.78
N LEU A 465 -0.56 9.87 -17.68
CA LEU A 465 -0.11 10.47 -16.44
C LEU A 465 -1.09 11.52 -15.92
N THR A 466 -1.65 12.34 -16.81
CA THR A 466 -2.68 13.33 -16.41
C THR A 466 -3.85 12.62 -15.74
N THR A 467 -4.38 11.58 -16.37
CA THR A 467 -5.49 10.80 -15.81
C THR A 467 -5.11 10.14 -14.48
N SER A 468 -3.99 9.44 -14.43
CA SER A 468 -3.58 8.72 -13.22
C SER A 468 -3.26 9.65 -12.05
N MET A 469 -2.65 10.81 -12.33
CA MET A 469 -2.32 11.79 -11.28
C MET A 469 -3.57 12.54 -10.79
N ASP A 470 -4.51 12.86 -11.67
CA ASP A 470 -5.80 13.47 -11.30
C ASP A 470 -6.65 12.49 -10.45
N ASP A 471 -6.58 11.20 -10.76
CA ASP A 471 -7.20 10.13 -9.98
C ASP A 471 -6.40 9.74 -8.73
N CYS A 472 -5.28 10.40 -8.44
CA CYS A 472 -4.38 10.06 -7.33
C CYS A 472 -3.86 8.61 -7.36
N ASP A 473 -3.89 7.93 -8.51
CA ASP A 473 -3.31 6.58 -8.68
C ASP A 473 -1.82 6.65 -9.04
N VAL A 474 -1.04 7.09 -8.08
CA VAL A 474 0.41 7.33 -8.25
C VAL A 474 1.18 6.06 -8.62
N SER A 475 0.70 4.88 -8.20
CA SER A 475 1.36 3.62 -8.54
C SER A 475 1.20 3.28 -10.03
N VAL A 476 0.06 3.57 -10.63
CA VAL A 476 -0.16 3.47 -12.08
C VAL A 476 0.70 4.48 -12.82
N ALA A 477 0.75 5.72 -12.35
CA ALA A 477 1.61 6.75 -12.93
C ALA A 477 3.09 6.32 -12.97
N CYS A 478 3.60 5.72 -11.89
CA CYS A 478 4.95 5.17 -11.86
C CYS A 478 5.15 4.06 -12.91
N GLU A 479 4.19 3.16 -13.05
CA GLU A 479 4.28 2.07 -14.03
C GLU A 479 4.25 2.60 -15.47
N GLN A 480 3.41 3.59 -15.77
CA GLN A 480 3.34 4.25 -17.08
C GLN A 480 4.68 4.92 -17.43
N LEU A 481 5.28 5.64 -16.47
CA LEU A 481 6.59 6.26 -16.67
C LEU A 481 7.70 5.21 -16.88
N ARG A 482 7.66 4.11 -16.15
CA ARG A 482 8.60 3.00 -16.29
C ARG A 482 8.53 2.38 -17.69
N GLN A 483 7.31 2.10 -18.17
CA GLN A 483 7.07 1.55 -19.50
C GLN A 483 7.54 2.48 -20.61
N PHE A 484 7.30 3.78 -20.46
CA PHE A 484 7.81 4.78 -21.40
C PHE A 484 9.34 4.84 -21.38
N THR A 485 9.94 4.84 -20.20
CA THR A 485 11.41 4.86 -20.07
C THR A 485 12.06 3.65 -20.74
N ASP A 486 11.44 2.47 -20.65
CA ASP A 486 11.87 1.27 -21.37
C ASP A 486 11.76 1.47 -22.90
N ALA A 487 10.65 2.02 -23.39
CA ALA A 487 10.49 2.34 -24.81
C ALA A 487 11.52 3.34 -25.30
N LEU A 488 11.82 4.36 -24.51
CA LEU A 488 12.82 5.38 -24.81
C LEU A 488 14.23 4.77 -24.93
N THR A 489 14.65 4.02 -23.92
CA THR A 489 16.05 3.58 -23.81
C THR A 489 16.33 2.28 -24.55
N ASN A 490 15.51 1.24 -24.33
CA ASN A 490 15.71 -0.10 -24.87
C ASN A 490 15.19 -0.26 -26.29
N TRP A 491 14.39 0.69 -26.78
CA TRP A 491 13.92 0.69 -28.16
C TRP A 491 14.44 1.89 -28.93
N TYR A 492 13.98 3.10 -28.65
CA TYR A 492 14.29 4.28 -29.44
C TYR A 492 15.79 4.61 -29.47
N VAL A 493 16.41 4.84 -28.30
CA VAL A 493 17.85 5.19 -28.24
C VAL A 493 18.71 4.06 -28.80
N ARG A 494 18.44 2.83 -28.41
CA ARG A 494 19.21 1.68 -28.86
C ARG A 494 19.14 1.49 -30.38
N ARG A 495 17.97 1.66 -30.96
CA ARG A 495 17.75 1.47 -32.42
C ARG A 495 18.24 2.66 -33.27
N SER A 496 18.38 3.81 -32.64
CA SER A 496 18.80 5.06 -33.34
C SER A 496 20.28 5.36 -33.15
N ARG A 497 21.08 4.50 -32.51
CA ARG A 497 22.49 4.78 -32.20
C ARG A 497 23.33 5.20 -33.39
N SER A 498 23.20 4.57 -34.54
CA SER A 498 23.94 4.92 -35.75
C SER A 498 23.65 6.35 -36.18
N ARG A 499 22.44 6.82 -36.10
CA ARG A 499 22.05 8.19 -36.43
C ARG A 499 22.74 9.22 -35.52
N PHE A 500 22.90 8.92 -34.22
CA PHE A 500 23.65 9.79 -33.30
C PHE A 500 25.14 9.81 -33.63
N TRP A 501 25.71 8.68 -34.07
CA TRP A 501 27.10 8.63 -34.54
C TRP A 501 27.33 9.42 -35.84
N GLU A 502 26.29 9.53 -36.65
CA GLU A 502 26.28 10.33 -37.89
C GLU A 502 25.88 11.78 -37.63
N GLU A 503 25.71 12.18 -36.36
CA GLU A 503 25.30 13.53 -35.93
C GLU A 503 23.97 13.99 -36.57
N ASP A 504 23.03 13.05 -36.77
CA ASP A 504 21.70 13.31 -37.33
C ASP A 504 20.94 14.31 -36.43
N ALA A 505 20.70 15.50 -36.95
CA ALA A 505 20.03 16.58 -36.23
C ALA A 505 18.60 16.19 -35.78
N ASP A 506 17.87 15.43 -36.61
CA ASP A 506 16.52 14.99 -36.28
C ASP A 506 16.55 14.09 -35.07
N ALA A 507 17.51 13.15 -34.98
CA ALA A 507 17.64 12.25 -33.83
C ALA A 507 18.04 13.00 -32.54
N ILE A 508 19.02 13.92 -32.66
CA ILE A 508 19.52 14.71 -31.53
C ILE A 508 18.41 15.62 -30.96
N ASP A 509 17.74 16.36 -31.83
CA ASP A 509 16.70 17.30 -31.45
C ASP A 509 15.44 16.58 -30.91
N THR A 510 15.10 15.45 -31.51
CA THR A 510 13.99 14.61 -31.00
C THR A 510 14.29 14.08 -29.59
N LEU A 511 15.48 13.52 -29.34
CA LEU A 511 15.84 13.03 -28.01
C LEU A 511 15.89 14.17 -26.99
N HIS A 512 16.39 15.35 -27.38
CA HIS A 512 16.35 16.54 -26.52
C HIS A 512 14.92 16.90 -26.13
N THR A 513 14.01 16.99 -27.09
CA THR A 513 12.57 17.29 -26.86
C THR A 513 11.92 16.26 -25.96
N VAL A 514 12.21 14.97 -26.18
CA VAL A 514 11.66 13.87 -25.38
C VAL A 514 12.15 13.94 -23.93
N LEU A 515 13.44 14.17 -23.71
CA LEU A 515 14.00 14.27 -22.36
C LEU A 515 13.51 15.52 -21.62
N GLU A 516 13.44 16.65 -22.30
CA GLU A 516 12.91 17.90 -21.74
C GLU A 516 11.46 17.69 -21.25
N THR A 517 10.62 17.15 -22.12
CA THR A 517 9.21 16.89 -21.79
C THR A 517 9.06 15.81 -20.70
N THR A 518 9.87 14.75 -20.77
CA THR A 518 9.86 13.70 -19.75
C THR A 518 10.23 14.25 -18.37
N CYS A 519 11.19 15.17 -18.28
CA CYS A 519 11.51 15.84 -17.01
C CYS A 519 10.31 16.59 -16.44
N ARG A 520 9.56 17.31 -17.26
CA ARG A 520 8.35 18.03 -16.81
C ARG A 520 7.27 17.07 -16.32
N LEU A 521 7.02 15.99 -17.05
CA LEU A 521 6.00 14.97 -16.69
C LEU A 521 6.41 14.15 -15.46
N ALA A 522 7.68 13.83 -15.31
CA ALA A 522 8.19 12.99 -14.23
C ALA A 522 8.58 13.79 -12.96
N ALA A 523 8.63 15.12 -13.03
CA ALA A 523 9.05 15.95 -11.89
C ALA A 523 8.28 15.70 -10.59
N PRO A 524 6.95 15.49 -10.60
CA PRO A 524 6.23 15.14 -9.35
C PRO A 524 6.65 13.81 -8.74
N LEU A 525 7.12 12.86 -9.55
CA LEU A 525 7.53 11.52 -9.12
C LEU A 525 9.02 11.44 -8.78
N LEU A 526 9.87 12.08 -9.57
CA LEU A 526 11.34 12.05 -9.47
C LEU A 526 11.91 13.48 -9.41
N PRO A 527 11.58 14.27 -8.39
CA PRO A 527 11.85 15.71 -8.37
C PRO A 527 13.34 16.05 -8.45
N MET A 528 14.22 15.26 -7.83
CA MET A 528 15.66 15.58 -7.78
C MET A 528 16.37 15.17 -9.08
N THR A 529 16.07 14.00 -9.60
CA THR A 529 16.66 13.49 -10.84
C THR A 529 16.26 14.35 -12.03
N THR A 530 14.98 14.67 -12.15
CA THR A 530 14.46 15.50 -13.24
C THR A 530 15.00 16.93 -13.21
N GLU A 531 15.21 17.50 -12.04
CA GLU A 531 15.80 18.81 -11.88
C GLU A 531 17.23 18.87 -12.44
N VAL A 532 18.06 17.88 -12.13
CA VAL A 532 19.44 17.83 -12.63
C VAL A 532 19.47 17.66 -14.14
N ILE A 533 18.67 16.74 -14.68
CA ILE A 533 18.61 16.52 -16.13
C ILE A 533 18.07 17.76 -16.82
N TRP A 534 17.00 18.37 -16.34
CA TRP A 534 16.40 19.57 -16.88
C TRP A 534 17.38 20.72 -16.97
N ARG A 535 18.08 21.02 -15.88
CA ARG A 535 19.08 22.10 -15.85
C ARG A 535 20.24 21.84 -16.79
N GLY A 536 20.65 20.58 -16.90
CA GLY A 536 21.70 20.17 -17.85
C GLY A 536 21.27 20.26 -19.32
N LEU A 537 19.98 20.06 -19.61
CA LEU A 537 19.43 20.16 -20.99
C LEU A 537 19.16 21.60 -21.42
N THR A 538 18.53 22.38 -20.53
CA THR A 538 17.92 23.66 -20.89
C THR A 538 18.73 24.87 -20.42
N GLY A 539 19.49 24.72 -19.34
CA GLY A 539 20.12 25.83 -18.63
C GLY A 539 19.16 26.71 -17.84
N GLU A 540 17.86 26.39 -17.88
CA GLU A 540 16.83 27.14 -17.16
C GLU A 540 16.86 26.87 -15.65
N ARG A 541 16.19 27.73 -14.86
CA ARG A 541 16.29 27.74 -13.40
C ARG A 541 15.84 26.45 -12.74
N SER A 542 14.65 25.96 -13.07
CA SER A 542 14.08 24.75 -12.44
C SER A 542 12.92 24.16 -13.26
N VAL A 543 12.86 22.84 -13.37
CA VAL A 543 11.72 22.12 -13.93
C VAL A 543 10.44 22.33 -13.12
N HIS A 544 10.57 22.56 -11.82
CA HIS A 544 9.44 22.74 -10.90
C HIS A 544 8.74 24.10 -11.05
N LEU A 545 9.30 25.00 -11.84
CA LEU A 545 8.69 26.30 -12.21
C LEU A 545 7.98 26.25 -13.56
N THR A 546 7.95 25.09 -14.22
CA THR A 546 7.27 24.91 -15.50
C THR A 546 5.83 24.47 -15.32
N ASP A 547 4.99 24.78 -16.28
CA ASP A 547 3.62 24.27 -16.33
C ASP A 547 3.56 22.82 -16.79
N TRP A 548 2.45 22.14 -16.46
CA TRP A 548 2.15 20.82 -17.01
C TRP A 548 2.08 20.87 -18.54
N VAL A 549 2.49 19.78 -19.18
CA VAL A 549 2.59 19.72 -20.65
C VAL A 549 1.20 19.69 -21.27
N SER A 550 0.87 20.72 -22.08
CA SER A 550 -0.43 20.79 -22.75
C SER A 550 -0.57 19.81 -23.92
N GLU A 551 -1.82 19.47 -24.28
CA GLU A 551 -2.12 18.52 -25.36
C GLU A 551 -1.57 18.96 -26.73
N SER A 552 -1.56 20.26 -26.99
CA SER A 552 -1.14 20.81 -28.30
C SER A 552 0.36 20.77 -28.54
N VAL A 553 1.19 20.44 -27.56
CA VAL A 553 2.65 20.55 -27.63
C VAL A 553 3.30 19.37 -28.36
N LEU A 554 2.70 18.19 -28.30
CA LEU A 554 3.24 16.95 -28.87
C LEU A 554 2.31 16.38 -29.95
N PRO A 555 2.87 15.79 -31.02
CA PRO A 555 2.06 15.11 -32.02
C PRO A 555 1.48 13.79 -31.47
N ALA A 556 0.19 13.58 -31.65
CA ALA A 556 -0.47 12.34 -31.30
C ALA A 556 -0.61 11.44 -32.55
N ASP A 557 -0.27 10.16 -32.41
CA ASP A 557 -0.48 9.13 -33.44
C ASP A 557 -0.71 7.77 -32.79
N ALA A 558 -1.93 7.55 -32.31
CA ALA A 558 -2.30 6.35 -31.58
C ALA A 558 -2.13 5.07 -32.42
N ALA A 559 -2.34 5.16 -33.74
CA ALA A 559 -2.18 4.01 -34.64
C ALA A 559 -0.71 3.59 -34.75
N LEU A 560 0.19 4.54 -34.88
CA LEU A 560 1.64 4.30 -34.90
C LEU A 560 2.13 3.72 -33.57
N VAL A 561 1.65 4.26 -32.44
CA VAL A 561 2.01 3.76 -31.10
C VAL A 561 1.55 2.31 -30.94
N ALA A 562 0.30 2.00 -31.29
CA ALA A 562 -0.23 0.64 -31.17
C ALA A 562 0.55 -0.35 -32.06
N ALA A 563 0.84 0.01 -33.31
CA ALA A 563 1.61 -0.83 -34.24
C ALA A 563 3.05 -1.07 -33.75
N MET A 564 3.72 -0.04 -33.32
CA MET A 564 5.12 -0.15 -32.87
C MET A 564 5.25 -0.85 -31.52
N ASP A 565 4.29 -0.67 -30.60
CA ASP A 565 4.24 -1.44 -29.36
C ASP A 565 4.05 -2.93 -29.63
N GLU A 566 3.24 -3.29 -30.64
CA GLU A 566 3.07 -4.67 -31.07
C GLU A 566 4.38 -5.23 -31.69
N VAL A 567 5.07 -4.43 -32.53
CA VAL A 567 6.42 -4.77 -33.02
C VAL A 567 7.38 -5.07 -31.88
N ARG A 568 7.38 -4.25 -30.83
CA ARG A 568 8.21 -4.47 -29.64
C ARG A 568 7.84 -5.76 -28.90
N LYS A 569 6.54 -6.07 -28.78
CA LYS A 569 6.06 -7.33 -28.21
C LYS A 569 6.54 -8.54 -29.04
N VAL A 570 6.43 -8.47 -30.35
CA VAL A 570 6.93 -9.50 -31.28
C VAL A 570 8.44 -9.69 -31.14
N ALA A 571 9.21 -8.61 -31.11
CA ALA A 571 10.66 -8.64 -30.96
C ALA A 571 11.08 -9.27 -29.61
N SER A 572 10.43 -8.90 -28.54
CA SER A 572 10.67 -9.45 -27.20
C SER A 572 10.33 -10.94 -27.12
N THR A 573 9.19 -11.34 -27.70
CA THR A 573 8.76 -12.76 -27.72
C THR A 573 9.70 -13.60 -28.57
N GLY A 574 10.08 -13.12 -29.76
CA GLY A 574 11.05 -13.79 -30.63
C GLY A 574 12.44 -13.93 -29.96
N SER A 575 12.88 -12.90 -29.25
CA SER A 575 14.14 -12.95 -28.49
C SER A 575 14.09 -13.98 -27.37
N SER A 576 12.94 -14.11 -26.70
CA SER A 576 12.73 -15.13 -25.67
C SER A 576 12.77 -16.55 -26.23
N LEU A 577 12.18 -16.79 -27.42
CA LEU A 577 12.30 -18.08 -28.12
C LEU A 577 13.76 -18.39 -28.47
N ARG A 578 14.51 -17.43 -29.02
CA ARG A 578 15.94 -17.61 -29.31
C ARG A 578 16.73 -17.99 -28.06
N LYS A 579 16.46 -17.31 -26.93
CA LYS A 579 17.11 -17.58 -25.64
C LYS A 579 16.78 -18.97 -25.11
N ALA A 580 15.54 -19.39 -25.18
CA ALA A 580 15.09 -20.72 -24.76
C ALA A 580 15.79 -21.82 -25.53
N LYS A 581 16.03 -21.61 -26.84
CA LYS A 581 16.77 -22.50 -27.75
C LYS A 581 18.29 -22.36 -27.65
N LYS A 582 18.79 -21.45 -26.81
CA LYS A 582 20.25 -21.15 -26.67
C LYS A 582 20.88 -20.70 -28.00
N LEU A 583 20.10 -20.12 -28.91
CA LEU A 583 20.59 -19.62 -30.18
C LEU A 583 21.29 -18.27 -29.98
N ARG A 584 22.52 -18.15 -30.51
CA ARG A 584 23.31 -16.91 -30.44
C ARG A 584 22.54 -15.76 -31.13
N VAL A 585 22.50 -14.58 -30.54
CA VAL A 585 21.81 -13.42 -31.14
C VAL A 585 22.36 -13.07 -32.53
N ARG A 586 23.69 -13.30 -32.77
CA ARG A 586 24.35 -13.00 -34.04
C ARG A 586 24.21 -14.09 -35.10
N LEU A 587 23.69 -15.27 -34.71
CA LEU A 587 23.37 -16.32 -35.65
C LEU A 587 22.11 -15.90 -36.43
N PRO A 588 22.17 -15.60 -37.73
CA PRO A 588 20.94 -15.33 -38.47
C PRO A 588 20.09 -16.59 -38.60
N LEU A 589 18.78 -16.42 -38.61
CA LEU A 589 17.83 -17.49 -38.86
C LEU A 589 17.02 -17.18 -40.13
N LEU A 590 16.40 -18.21 -40.72
CA LEU A 590 15.72 -18.05 -42.00
C LEU A 590 14.47 -17.18 -41.89
N LYS A 591 13.61 -17.50 -40.92
CA LYS A 591 12.24 -16.96 -40.92
C LYS A 591 11.66 -16.79 -39.53
N LEU A 592 10.88 -15.74 -39.38
CA LEU A 592 9.92 -15.57 -38.32
C LEU A 592 8.53 -15.47 -38.91
N THR A 593 7.57 -16.21 -38.37
CA THR A 593 6.15 -16.03 -38.70
C THR A 593 5.42 -15.34 -37.53
N VAL A 594 4.65 -14.34 -37.83
CA VAL A 594 3.84 -13.60 -36.84
C VAL A 594 2.37 -13.77 -37.20
N ALA A 595 1.66 -14.51 -36.36
CA ALA A 595 0.23 -14.75 -36.52
C ALA A 595 -0.55 -13.82 -35.58
N VAL A 596 -1.20 -12.80 -36.15
CA VAL A 596 -1.94 -11.74 -35.41
C VAL A 596 -3.25 -11.42 -36.11
N PRO A 597 -4.27 -10.91 -35.41
CA PRO A 597 -5.60 -10.62 -36.00
C PRO A 597 -5.54 -9.60 -37.14
N ASP A 598 -4.63 -8.63 -37.09
CA ASP A 598 -4.45 -7.60 -38.13
C ASP A 598 -2.99 -7.53 -38.59
N PRO A 599 -2.58 -8.46 -39.46
CA PRO A 599 -1.19 -8.48 -39.93
C PRO A 599 -0.81 -7.25 -40.76
N LYS A 600 -1.78 -6.60 -41.41
CA LYS A 600 -1.52 -5.41 -42.26
C LYS A 600 -0.93 -4.26 -41.46
N ARG A 601 -1.28 -4.15 -40.19
CA ARG A 601 -0.76 -3.14 -39.29
C ARG A 601 0.77 -3.26 -39.10
N LEU A 602 1.32 -4.47 -39.22
CA LEU A 602 2.75 -4.75 -39.03
C LEU A 602 3.55 -4.74 -40.33
N GLU A 603 2.89 -4.77 -41.52
CA GLU A 603 3.57 -4.81 -42.82
C GLU A 603 4.66 -3.73 -43.00
N PRO A 604 4.45 -2.45 -42.61
CA PRO A 604 5.47 -1.41 -42.76
C PRO A 604 6.73 -1.63 -41.92
N TYR A 605 6.65 -2.53 -40.91
CA TYR A 605 7.69 -2.73 -39.89
C TYR A 605 8.37 -4.10 -39.98
N THR A 606 8.10 -4.91 -41.01
CA THR A 606 8.69 -6.25 -41.15
C THR A 606 10.21 -6.22 -41.21
N ALA A 607 10.78 -5.22 -41.89
CA ALA A 607 12.25 -5.01 -41.94
C ALA A 607 12.82 -4.71 -40.54
N LEU A 608 12.10 -3.95 -39.73
CA LEU A 608 12.51 -3.61 -38.36
C LEU A 608 12.49 -4.85 -37.46
N ILE A 609 11.45 -5.69 -37.60
CA ILE A 609 11.35 -6.97 -36.87
C ILE A 609 12.47 -7.92 -37.30
N ALA A 610 12.71 -8.02 -38.60
CA ALA A 610 13.76 -8.89 -39.17
C ALA A 610 15.15 -8.52 -38.64
N ASP A 611 15.45 -7.23 -38.63
CA ASP A 611 16.74 -6.71 -38.16
C ASP A 611 16.89 -6.93 -36.64
N GLU A 612 15.84 -6.66 -35.86
CA GLU A 612 15.83 -6.83 -34.40
C GLU A 612 16.06 -8.28 -33.98
N LEU A 613 15.49 -9.23 -34.70
CA LEU A 613 15.57 -10.65 -34.39
C LEU A 613 16.64 -11.39 -35.19
N ASN A 614 17.36 -10.67 -36.07
CA ASN A 614 18.35 -11.22 -36.98
C ASN A 614 17.79 -12.44 -37.73
N VAL A 615 16.65 -12.24 -38.42
CA VAL A 615 16.04 -13.21 -39.32
C VAL A 615 16.05 -12.68 -40.76
N LYS A 616 16.13 -13.57 -41.76
CA LYS A 616 16.18 -13.20 -43.16
C LYS A 616 14.84 -12.71 -43.71
N SER A 617 13.75 -13.24 -43.16
CA SER A 617 12.39 -12.87 -43.56
C SER A 617 11.40 -12.90 -42.42
N VAL A 618 10.37 -12.06 -42.53
CA VAL A 618 9.22 -12.05 -41.60
C VAL A 618 7.96 -12.27 -42.43
N GLU A 619 7.22 -13.33 -42.08
CA GLU A 619 5.92 -13.63 -42.67
C GLU A 619 4.83 -13.22 -41.69
N LEU A 620 3.80 -12.54 -42.19
CA LEU A 620 2.64 -12.11 -41.42
C LEU A 620 1.40 -12.90 -41.86
N THR A 621 0.60 -13.36 -40.89
CA THR A 621 -0.65 -14.10 -41.18
C THR A 621 -1.72 -13.79 -40.14
N ASP A 622 -2.97 -13.94 -40.51
CA ASP A 622 -4.13 -13.89 -39.62
C ASP A 622 -4.61 -15.28 -39.19
N ASP A 623 -4.00 -16.33 -39.74
CA ASP A 623 -4.33 -17.71 -39.40
C ASP A 623 -3.67 -18.14 -38.07
N ILE A 624 -4.22 -17.63 -36.99
CA ILE A 624 -3.74 -17.94 -35.63
C ILE A 624 -4.02 -19.43 -35.29
N ALA A 625 -5.14 -19.98 -35.83
CA ALA A 625 -5.57 -21.34 -35.55
C ALA A 625 -4.59 -22.40 -36.09
N ALA A 626 -3.81 -22.07 -37.12
CA ALA A 626 -2.77 -22.99 -37.63
C ALA A 626 -1.63 -23.19 -36.61
N TYR A 627 -1.41 -22.28 -35.67
CA TYR A 627 -0.25 -22.25 -34.79
C TYR A 627 -0.60 -22.35 -33.30
N GLY A 628 -1.86 -22.25 -32.95
CA GLY A 628 -2.29 -22.31 -31.55
C GLY A 628 -3.79 -22.47 -31.38
N LYS A 629 -4.18 -22.62 -30.12
CA LYS A 629 -5.58 -22.72 -29.71
C LYS A 629 -5.82 -21.88 -28.47
N PHE A 630 -7.04 -21.39 -28.34
CA PHE A 630 -7.48 -20.77 -27.11
C PHE A 630 -7.85 -21.84 -26.06
N GLU A 631 -7.32 -21.68 -24.88
CA GLU A 631 -7.71 -22.45 -23.69
C GLU A 631 -8.47 -21.52 -22.75
N LEU A 632 -9.63 -21.98 -22.30
CA LEU A 632 -10.51 -21.23 -21.41
C LEU A 632 -10.37 -21.74 -19.98
N THR A 633 -10.35 -20.82 -19.04
CA THR A 633 -10.41 -21.13 -17.60
C THR A 633 -11.57 -20.37 -16.96
N VAL A 634 -12.45 -21.08 -16.26
CA VAL A 634 -13.60 -20.46 -15.58
C VAL A 634 -13.14 -19.88 -14.24
N ASN A 635 -13.43 -18.60 -14.01
CA ASN A 635 -13.26 -17.96 -12.72
C ASN A 635 -14.44 -18.31 -11.80
N ALA A 636 -14.33 -19.46 -11.13
CA ALA A 636 -15.41 -19.98 -10.28
C ALA A 636 -15.80 -19.02 -9.13
N ARG A 637 -14.88 -18.16 -8.68
CA ARG A 637 -15.15 -17.19 -7.63
C ARG A 637 -16.08 -16.07 -8.07
N VAL A 638 -15.91 -15.62 -9.31
CA VAL A 638 -16.73 -14.57 -9.91
C VAL A 638 -18.04 -15.14 -10.46
N ALA A 639 -17.98 -16.29 -11.16
CA ALA A 639 -19.14 -16.94 -11.74
C ALA A 639 -20.07 -17.58 -10.70
N GLY A 640 -19.54 -18.00 -9.55
CA GLY A 640 -20.25 -18.74 -8.51
C GLY A 640 -21.53 -18.08 -7.99
N PRO A 641 -21.50 -16.80 -7.60
CA PRO A 641 -22.69 -16.10 -7.11
C PRO A 641 -23.87 -16.08 -8.11
N ARG A 642 -23.58 -16.05 -9.41
CA ARG A 642 -24.59 -16.03 -10.48
C ARG A 642 -25.00 -17.42 -10.92
N LEU A 643 -24.07 -18.32 -11.11
CA LEU A 643 -24.31 -19.64 -11.69
C LEU A 643 -24.66 -20.71 -10.66
N GLY A 644 -24.34 -20.52 -9.38
CA GLY A 644 -24.65 -21.48 -8.33
C GLY A 644 -24.13 -22.88 -8.63
N LYS A 645 -25.02 -23.85 -8.69
CA LYS A 645 -24.70 -25.28 -8.97
C LYS A 645 -24.18 -25.53 -10.38
N ASP A 646 -24.51 -24.65 -11.34
CA ASP A 646 -24.14 -24.81 -12.74
C ASP A 646 -22.66 -24.52 -13.01
N VAL A 647 -21.95 -23.86 -12.08
CA VAL A 647 -20.50 -23.61 -12.20
C VAL A 647 -19.72 -24.88 -12.50
N GLN A 648 -20.02 -25.98 -11.82
CA GLN A 648 -19.33 -27.26 -12.03
C GLN A 648 -19.62 -27.88 -13.42
N THR A 649 -20.81 -27.65 -13.95
CA THR A 649 -21.18 -28.09 -15.28
C THR A 649 -20.43 -27.30 -16.35
N VAL A 650 -20.36 -25.97 -16.18
CA VAL A 650 -19.58 -25.09 -17.06
C VAL A 650 -18.08 -25.44 -17.00
N ILE A 651 -17.50 -25.65 -15.82
CA ILE A 651 -16.08 -26.04 -15.69
C ILE A 651 -15.80 -27.35 -16.41
N ARG A 652 -16.70 -28.32 -16.32
CA ARG A 652 -16.52 -29.61 -17.02
C ARG A 652 -16.63 -29.45 -18.54
N ALA A 653 -17.58 -28.65 -19.01
CA ALA A 653 -17.74 -28.33 -20.42
C ALA A 653 -16.49 -27.65 -20.99
N VAL A 654 -15.98 -26.63 -20.29
CA VAL A 654 -14.73 -25.95 -20.67
C VAL A 654 -13.56 -26.93 -20.75
N LYS A 655 -13.40 -27.79 -19.75
CA LYS A 655 -12.32 -28.80 -19.74
C LYS A 655 -12.44 -29.84 -20.86
N SER A 656 -13.65 -30.17 -21.26
CA SER A 656 -13.90 -31.10 -22.41
C SER A 656 -13.85 -30.42 -23.78
N GLY A 657 -13.67 -29.10 -23.84
CA GLY A 657 -13.67 -28.32 -25.07
C GLY A 657 -15.07 -28.00 -25.61
N ASP A 658 -16.12 -28.27 -24.85
CA ASP A 658 -17.52 -27.96 -25.20
C ASP A 658 -17.83 -26.50 -24.85
N TRP A 659 -17.22 -25.59 -25.60
CA TRP A 659 -17.44 -24.16 -25.49
C TRP A 659 -17.17 -23.43 -26.80
N ALA A 660 -17.77 -22.27 -26.96
CA ALA A 660 -17.57 -21.42 -28.13
C ALA A 660 -17.58 -19.93 -27.72
N GLN A 661 -16.66 -19.17 -28.30
CA GLN A 661 -16.68 -17.72 -28.18
C GLN A 661 -17.60 -17.11 -29.22
N GLN A 662 -18.44 -16.17 -28.81
CA GLN A 662 -19.38 -15.46 -29.68
C GLN A 662 -18.73 -14.22 -30.29
N ALA A 663 -19.33 -13.67 -31.34
CA ALA A 663 -18.82 -12.47 -32.02
C ALA A 663 -18.77 -11.20 -31.11
N ASP A 664 -19.55 -11.20 -30.05
CA ASP A 664 -19.58 -10.10 -29.03
C ASP A 664 -18.58 -10.29 -27.90
N GLY A 665 -17.71 -11.30 -28.00
CA GLY A 665 -16.68 -11.60 -26.97
C GLY A 665 -17.17 -12.45 -25.81
N THR A 666 -18.48 -12.76 -25.71
CA THR A 666 -19.01 -13.68 -24.70
C THR A 666 -18.64 -15.13 -25.03
N VAL A 667 -18.62 -15.98 -24.02
CA VAL A 667 -18.35 -17.42 -24.16
C VAL A 667 -19.57 -18.20 -23.75
N VAL A 668 -19.95 -19.19 -24.57
CA VAL A 668 -20.98 -20.16 -24.23
C VAL A 668 -20.34 -21.52 -23.94
N ALA A 669 -20.60 -22.08 -22.77
CA ALA A 669 -20.15 -23.39 -22.36
C ALA A 669 -21.30 -24.18 -21.74
N ALA A 670 -21.52 -25.41 -22.20
CA ALA A 670 -22.69 -26.21 -21.82
C ALA A 670 -24.04 -25.47 -22.00
N GLY A 671 -24.15 -24.64 -23.01
CA GLY A 671 -25.36 -23.83 -23.29
C GLY A 671 -25.55 -22.61 -22.37
N ILE A 672 -24.58 -22.33 -21.47
CA ILE A 672 -24.62 -21.22 -20.52
C ILE A 672 -23.65 -20.13 -20.99
N THR A 673 -24.13 -18.90 -21.11
CA THR A 673 -23.31 -17.75 -21.47
C THR A 673 -22.55 -17.24 -20.27
N LEU A 674 -21.21 -17.19 -20.38
CA LEU A 674 -20.30 -16.56 -19.43
C LEU A 674 -20.11 -15.08 -19.77
N ARG A 675 -20.07 -14.26 -18.75
CA ARG A 675 -19.85 -12.81 -18.85
C ARG A 675 -18.37 -12.49 -18.70
N GLU A 676 -18.01 -11.30 -19.09
CA GLU A 676 -16.66 -10.75 -18.84
C GLU A 676 -16.30 -10.84 -17.34
N GLY A 677 -15.06 -11.29 -17.06
CA GLY A 677 -14.58 -11.55 -15.70
C GLY A 677 -14.95 -12.92 -15.12
N GLU A 678 -15.92 -13.66 -15.69
CA GLU A 678 -16.29 -15.01 -15.27
C GLU A 678 -15.38 -16.09 -15.88
N PHE A 679 -14.56 -15.73 -16.85
CA PHE A 679 -13.59 -16.60 -17.50
C PHE A 679 -12.33 -15.84 -17.91
N ASP A 680 -11.22 -16.57 -18.02
CA ASP A 680 -9.98 -16.14 -18.63
C ASP A 680 -9.70 -16.98 -19.86
N SER A 681 -9.34 -16.32 -20.97
CA SER A 681 -8.95 -16.98 -22.22
C SER A 681 -7.46 -16.82 -22.45
N LYS A 682 -6.75 -17.90 -22.65
CA LYS A 682 -5.31 -17.91 -22.91
C LYS A 682 -5.02 -18.57 -24.24
N LEU A 683 -4.27 -17.87 -25.11
CA LEU A 683 -3.76 -18.44 -26.35
C LEU A 683 -2.54 -19.32 -26.03
N VAL A 684 -2.61 -20.59 -26.41
CA VAL A 684 -1.57 -21.59 -26.18
C VAL A 684 -1.01 -22.05 -27.52
N ALA A 685 0.31 -22.05 -27.64
CA ALA A 685 1.02 -22.52 -28.83
C ALA A 685 0.80 -24.01 -29.08
N ALA A 686 0.60 -24.39 -30.34
CA ALA A 686 0.50 -25.81 -30.74
C ALA A 686 1.86 -26.52 -30.58
N GLU A 687 2.95 -25.83 -30.91
CA GLU A 687 4.32 -26.30 -30.77
C GLU A 687 5.13 -25.36 -29.85
N PRO A 688 5.09 -25.56 -28.53
CA PRO A 688 5.72 -24.63 -27.56
C PRO A 688 7.22 -24.46 -27.72
N ASP A 689 7.89 -25.39 -28.38
CA ASP A 689 9.33 -25.33 -28.59
C ASP A 689 9.74 -24.23 -29.58
N SER A 690 8.97 -24.01 -30.64
CA SER A 690 9.25 -23.01 -31.70
C SER A 690 8.27 -21.85 -31.72
N THR A 691 7.21 -21.91 -30.91
CA THR A 691 6.10 -20.94 -30.93
C THR A 691 5.85 -20.40 -29.53
N ALA A 692 5.62 -19.09 -29.44
CA ALA A 692 5.23 -18.45 -28.20
C ALA A 692 4.07 -17.46 -28.43
N ALA A 693 3.18 -17.36 -27.43
CA ALA A 693 2.11 -16.39 -27.45
C ALA A 693 2.63 -14.99 -27.13
N LEU A 694 2.11 -14.00 -27.85
CA LEU A 694 2.28 -12.60 -27.49
C LEU A 694 1.60 -12.30 -26.15
N PRO A 695 2.12 -11.35 -25.38
CA PRO A 695 1.43 -10.89 -24.18
C PRO A 695 -0.04 -10.54 -24.47
N GLU A 696 -0.92 -10.74 -23.47
CA GLU A 696 -2.36 -10.46 -23.56
C GLU A 696 -3.11 -11.29 -24.62
N GLY A 697 -2.49 -12.39 -25.12
CA GLY A 697 -3.16 -13.27 -26.09
C GLY A 697 -3.35 -12.67 -27.48
N GLY A 698 -2.63 -11.60 -27.81
CA GLY A 698 -2.77 -10.85 -29.07
C GLY A 698 -2.29 -11.56 -30.33
N GLY A 699 -1.72 -12.76 -30.24
CA GLY A 699 -1.21 -13.53 -31.37
C GLY A 699 -0.09 -14.47 -30.98
N LEU A 700 0.58 -15.03 -31.98
CA LEU A 700 1.66 -16.01 -31.84
C LEU A 700 2.87 -15.59 -32.68
N VAL A 701 4.05 -15.92 -32.18
CA VAL A 701 5.32 -15.80 -32.87
C VAL A 701 5.92 -17.17 -33.06
N ILE A 702 6.27 -17.54 -34.27
CA ILE A 702 6.83 -18.82 -34.66
C ILE A 702 8.22 -18.59 -35.22
N LEU A 703 9.22 -19.20 -34.60
CA LEU A 703 10.62 -19.08 -35.02
C LEU A 703 11.07 -20.32 -35.77
N ASP A 704 11.52 -20.15 -37.01
CA ASP A 704 12.23 -21.23 -37.73
C ASP A 704 13.65 -21.31 -37.17
N ASP A 705 13.90 -22.34 -36.37
CA ASP A 705 15.18 -22.58 -35.70
C ASP A 705 16.13 -23.50 -36.50
N THR A 706 15.80 -23.78 -37.75
CA THR A 706 16.67 -24.57 -38.66
C THR A 706 17.94 -23.79 -38.97
N VAL A 707 19.07 -24.32 -38.59
CA VAL A 707 20.40 -23.75 -38.84
C VAL A 707 21.06 -24.46 -40.02
N THR A 708 21.24 -23.74 -41.12
CA THR A 708 21.98 -24.24 -42.28
C THR A 708 23.48 -23.89 -42.15
N GLU A 709 24.34 -24.57 -42.90
CA GLU A 709 25.78 -24.26 -42.96
C GLU A 709 26.01 -22.78 -43.36
N GLU A 710 25.20 -22.27 -44.25
CA GLU A 710 25.29 -20.88 -44.70
C GLU A 710 24.99 -19.87 -43.57
N LEU A 711 23.94 -20.14 -42.78
CA LEU A 711 23.57 -19.32 -41.62
C LEU A 711 24.65 -19.42 -40.53
N GLU A 712 25.18 -20.59 -40.28
CA GLU A 712 26.26 -20.79 -39.32
C GLU A 712 27.52 -20.03 -39.74
N ALA A 713 27.87 -20.06 -41.03
CA ALA A 713 29.02 -19.33 -41.58
C ALA A 713 28.86 -17.82 -41.40
N GLU A 714 27.67 -17.28 -41.67
CA GLU A 714 27.37 -15.86 -41.41
C GLU A 714 27.43 -15.53 -39.94
N GLY A 715 26.83 -16.39 -39.09
CA GLY A 715 26.85 -16.24 -37.64
C GLY A 715 28.26 -16.19 -37.08
N TRP A 716 29.11 -17.07 -37.55
CA TRP A 716 30.52 -17.09 -37.20
C TRP A 716 31.23 -15.79 -37.65
N ALA A 717 30.99 -15.32 -38.89
CA ALA A 717 31.57 -14.07 -39.36
C ALA A 717 31.16 -12.88 -38.50
N ARG A 718 29.92 -12.81 -38.06
CA ARG A 718 29.41 -11.75 -37.16
C ARG A 718 30.00 -11.82 -35.76
N ASP A 719 30.24 -13.01 -35.23
CA ASP A 719 30.94 -13.22 -33.96
C ASP A 719 32.43 -12.78 -34.09
N LEU A 720 33.08 -13.09 -35.21
CA LEU A 720 34.45 -12.67 -35.50
C LEU A 720 34.51 -11.10 -35.62
N ILE A 721 33.57 -10.48 -36.29
CA ILE A 721 33.50 -9.02 -36.38
C ILE A 721 33.47 -8.39 -35.00
N ARG A 722 32.67 -8.95 -34.09
CA ARG A 722 32.61 -8.46 -32.69
C ARG A 722 33.97 -8.55 -32.01
N GLU A 723 34.63 -9.70 -32.12
CA GLU A 723 35.93 -9.88 -31.48
C GLU A 723 36.96 -8.92 -32.04
N LEU A 724 36.93 -8.67 -33.35
CA LEU A 724 37.76 -7.68 -34.00
C LEU A 724 37.47 -6.26 -33.55
N GLN A 725 36.21 -5.89 -33.37
CA GLN A 725 35.81 -4.59 -32.81
C GLN A 725 36.26 -4.42 -31.37
N ASP A 726 36.11 -5.49 -30.52
CA ASP A 726 36.60 -5.47 -29.16
C ASP A 726 38.15 -5.33 -29.12
N LEU A 727 38.85 -5.97 -30.03
CA LEU A 727 40.32 -5.81 -30.20
C LEU A 727 40.70 -4.39 -30.63
N ARG A 728 39.97 -3.81 -31.58
CA ARG A 728 40.20 -2.41 -32.01
C ARG A 728 40.14 -1.47 -30.81
N LYS A 729 39.11 -1.64 -29.98
CA LYS A 729 38.91 -0.82 -28.79
C LYS A 729 40.03 -1.02 -27.76
N SER A 730 40.44 -2.27 -27.52
CA SER A 730 41.48 -2.60 -26.54
C SER A 730 42.89 -2.12 -26.99
N THR A 731 43.10 -1.97 -28.29
CA THR A 731 44.34 -1.42 -28.87
C THR A 731 44.35 0.12 -29.00
N GLY A 732 43.30 0.80 -28.51
CA GLY A 732 43.23 2.26 -28.47
C GLY A 732 42.92 2.90 -29.81
N LEU A 733 42.36 2.17 -30.76
CA LEU A 733 41.89 2.75 -32.04
C LEU A 733 40.55 3.46 -31.85
N GLU A 734 40.40 4.60 -32.52
CA GLU A 734 39.14 5.32 -32.58
C GLU A 734 38.12 4.58 -33.46
N VAL A 735 36.85 4.84 -33.24
CA VAL A 735 35.74 4.19 -33.96
C VAL A 735 35.86 4.42 -35.49
N SER A 736 36.31 5.59 -35.92
CA SER A 736 36.44 6.00 -37.31
C SER A 736 37.76 5.59 -37.97
N ASP A 737 38.72 5.02 -37.20
CA ASP A 737 40.02 4.65 -37.76
C ASP A 737 39.90 3.56 -38.83
N ARG A 738 40.60 3.75 -39.95
CA ARG A 738 40.77 2.72 -40.98
C ARG A 738 41.92 1.82 -40.60
N ILE A 739 41.80 0.50 -40.90
CA ILE A 739 42.77 -0.50 -40.48
C ILE A 739 43.17 -1.41 -41.64
N GLU A 740 44.38 -1.94 -41.57
CA GLU A 740 44.86 -3.08 -42.36
C GLU A 740 44.85 -4.33 -41.46
N VAL A 741 44.27 -5.42 -41.97
CA VAL A 741 44.03 -6.62 -41.19
C VAL A 741 44.53 -7.86 -41.90
N VAL A 742 45.24 -8.69 -41.16
CA VAL A 742 45.60 -10.04 -41.57
C VAL A 742 44.91 -11.00 -40.61
N LEU A 743 44.05 -11.87 -41.12
CA LEU A 743 43.39 -12.93 -40.42
C LEU A 743 44.03 -14.28 -40.76
N GLU A 744 44.47 -14.98 -39.74
CA GLU A 744 44.85 -16.38 -39.85
C GLU A 744 43.69 -17.21 -39.29
N VAL A 745 43.01 -17.97 -40.13
CA VAL A 745 41.82 -18.76 -39.75
C VAL A 745 42.06 -20.25 -39.91
N PRO A 746 41.53 -21.11 -39.08
CA PRO A 746 41.58 -22.56 -39.28
C PRO A 746 41.00 -22.96 -40.66
N ALA A 747 41.52 -24.04 -41.23
CA ALA A 747 41.09 -24.53 -42.54
C ALA A 747 39.56 -24.69 -42.66
N VAL A 748 38.90 -25.11 -41.61
CA VAL A 748 37.45 -25.30 -41.54
C VAL A 748 36.69 -23.98 -41.71
N HIS A 749 37.22 -22.85 -41.25
CA HIS A 749 36.56 -21.54 -41.29
C HIS A 749 37.04 -20.66 -42.47
N ARG A 750 38.05 -21.10 -43.20
CA ARG A 750 38.60 -20.29 -44.31
C ARG A 750 37.56 -19.99 -45.37
N ALA A 751 36.81 -20.99 -45.79
CA ALA A 751 35.74 -20.80 -46.78
C ALA A 751 34.68 -19.82 -46.31
N TRP A 752 34.35 -19.87 -45.00
CA TRP A 752 33.38 -18.93 -44.38
C TRP A 752 33.92 -17.50 -44.34
N ALA A 753 35.18 -17.32 -43.96
CA ALA A 753 35.82 -16.01 -43.93
C ALA A 753 35.90 -15.38 -45.34
N GLU A 754 36.24 -16.17 -46.36
CA GLU A 754 36.30 -15.70 -47.76
C GLU A 754 34.89 -15.35 -48.31
N ARG A 755 33.87 -16.14 -48.01
CA ARG A 755 32.49 -15.89 -48.39
C ARG A 755 31.96 -14.57 -47.81
N HIS A 756 32.34 -14.22 -46.59
CA HIS A 756 31.90 -13.05 -45.87
C HIS A 756 32.97 -11.94 -45.82
N ARG A 757 33.94 -11.97 -46.68
CA ARG A 757 35.04 -10.99 -46.74
C ARG A 757 34.55 -9.55 -46.78
N GLU A 758 33.58 -9.25 -47.62
CA GLU A 758 33.01 -7.90 -47.74
C GLU A 758 32.30 -7.43 -46.48
N LEU A 759 31.52 -8.34 -45.87
CA LEU A 759 30.86 -8.08 -44.59
C LEU A 759 31.89 -7.80 -43.48
N ILE A 760 32.92 -8.63 -43.38
CA ILE A 760 33.95 -8.47 -42.34
C ILE A 760 34.73 -7.15 -42.58
N SER A 761 35.22 -6.90 -43.79
CA SER A 761 36.01 -5.71 -44.09
C SER A 761 35.22 -4.40 -43.91
N GLY A 762 33.95 -4.40 -44.32
CA GLY A 762 33.05 -3.24 -44.17
C GLY A 762 32.79 -2.87 -42.72
N GLU A 763 32.41 -3.85 -41.91
CA GLU A 763 32.03 -3.64 -40.50
C GLU A 763 33.23 -3.25 -39.61
N ILE A 764 34.45 -3.69 -39.93
CA ILE A 764 35.66 -3.33 -39.20
C ILE A 764 36.43 -2.15 -39.77
N LEU A 765 35.91 -1.52 -40.86
CA LEU A 765 36.54 -0.43 -41.58
C LEU A 765 37.97 -0.80 -42.10
N ALA A 766 38.13 -2.05 -42.56
CA ALA A 766 39.41 -2.46 -43.13
C ALA A 766 39.63 -1.92 -44.55
N THR A 767 40.78 -1.32 -44.78
CA THR A 767 41.24 -0.92 -46.12
C THR A 767 41.82 -2.10 -46.87
N THR A 768 42.43 -3.01 -46.15
CA THR A 768 42.92 -4.31 -46.67
C THR A 768 42.55 -5.41 -45.65
N LEU A 769 42.10 -6.54 -46.18
CA LEU A 769 41.78 -7.73 -45.39
C LEU A 769 42.42 -8.94 -46.09
N ASP A 770 43.52 -9.44 -45.53
CA ASP A 770 44.18 -10.63 -46.01
C ASP A 770 43.74 -11.83 -45.13
N ILE A 771 43.28 -12.91 -45.77
CA ILE A 771 42.80 -14.12 -45.09
C ILE A 771 43.76 -15.26 -45.42
N ALA A 772 44.49 -15.74 -44.40
CA ALA A 772 45.45 -16.85 -44.52
C ALA A 772 44.96 -18.04 -43.71
N GLU A 773 45.42 -19.22 -44.08
CA GLU A 773 45.21 -20.41 -43.24
C GLU A 773 46.17 -20.41 -42.05
N ALA A 774 45.65 -20.67 -40.87
CA ALA A 774 46.44 -20.75 -39.65
C ALA A 774 47.42 -21.92 -39.75
N GLY A 775 48.74 -21.60 -39.81
CA GLY A 775 49.82 -22.56 -39.88
C GLY A 775 50.63 -22.68 -38.58
N PRO A 776 51.45 -23.72 -38.40
CA PRO A 776 52.25 -23.88 -37.21
C PRO A 776 53.42 -22.85 -37.08
N ASP A 777 53.76 -22.12 -38.14
CA ASP A 777 54.93 -21.21 -38.20
C ASP A 777 54.44 -19.74 -38.49
N THR A 778 54.23 -18.99 -37.46
CA THR A 778 53.78 -17.59 -37.56
C THR A 778 54.91 -16.60 -37.31
N ARG A 779 55.30 -15.84 -38.29
CA ARG A 779 56.38 -14.84 -38.21
C ARG A 779 55.93 -13.45 -37.78
N THR A 780 54.64 -13.24 -37.56
CA THR A 780 54.09 -11.93 -37.17
C THR A 780 53.43 -12.08 -35.78
N PRO A 781 53.62 -11.10 -34.88
CA PRO A 781 52.90 -11.07 -33.62
C PRO A 781 51.42 -10.91 -33.91
N ALA A 782 50.65 -11.98 -33.68
CA ALA A 782 49.19 -11.98 -33.87
C ALA A 782 48.47 -12.23 -32.54
N THR A 783 47.38 -11.50 -32.34
CA THR A 783 46.51 -11.70 -31.19
C THR A 783 45.60 -12.90 -31.46
N ALA A 784 45.50 -13.84 -30.51
CA ALA A 784 44.57 -14.94 -30.60
C ALA A 784 43.15 -14.47 -30.25
N LEU A 785 42.20 -14.88 -31.07
CA LEU A 785 40.76 -14.72 -30.85
C LEU A 785 40.10 -16.08 -30.57
N GLY A 786 38.80 -16.13 -30.46
CA GLY A 786 38.05 -17.38 -30.35
C GLY A 786 38.18 -18.27 -31.58
N ASP A 787 37.82 -19.55 -31.47
CA ASP A 787 37.76 -20.56 -32.53
C ASP A 787 39.09 -20.78 -33.27
N GLY A 788 40.24 -20.51 -32.64
CA GLY A 788 41.54 -20.69 -33.22
C GLY A 788 41.93 -19.65 -34.26
N VAL A 789 41.22 -18.54 -34.34
CA VAL A 789 41.52 -17.40 -35.19
C VAL A 789 42.62 -16.56 -34.56
N ARG A 790 43.53 -16.05 -35.40
CA ARG A 790 44.58 -15.11 -35.02
C ARG A 790 44.50 -13.89 -35.91
N VAL A 791 44.78 -12.72 -35.35
CA VAL A 791 44.69 -11.48 -36.08
C VAL A 791 45.88 -10.56 -35.83
N SER A 792 46.33 -9.95 -36.86
CA SER A 792 47.26 -8.81 -36.84
C SER A 792 46.53 -7.62 -37.44
N LEU A 793 46.43 -6.54 -36.67
CA LEU A 793 45.82 -5.30 -37.18
C LEU A 793 46.75 -4.12 -36.91
N LYS A 794 46.72 -3.14 -37.83
CA LYS A 794 47.39 -1.85 -37.68
C LYS A 794 46.55 -0.75 -38.30
N LYS A 795 46.72 0.46 -37.78
CA LYS A 795 46.08 1.63 -38.35
C LYS A 795 46.60 1.86 -39.76
N ALA A 796 45.70 2.04 -40.75
CA ALA A 796 46.05 2.37 -42.11
C ALA A 796 46.75 3.74 -42.15
N ALA A 797 47.81 3.84 -42.99
CA ALA A 797 48.43 5.11 -43.27
C ALA A 797 47.41 5.99 -44.00
N GLY A 798 47.07 7.16 -43.44
CA GLY A 798 46.11 8.10 -43.96
C GLY A 798 46.54 8.73 -45.25
#